data_47777ed93b2c4ec4e4c044f418da0c07
#
_entry.id   47777ed93b2c4ec4e4c044f418da0c07
#
_cell.length_a   1.000
_cell.length_b   1.000
_cell.length_c   1.000
_cell.angle_alpha   90.00
_cell.angle_beta   90.00
_cell.angle_gamma   90.00
#
_symmetry.space_group_name_H-M   'P 1'
#
loop_
_entity.id
_entity.type
_entity.pdbx_description
1 polymer ?
#
loop_
_entity_poly.entity_id
_entity_poly.type
_entity_poly.pdbx_seq_one_letter_code
_entity_poly.pdbx_strand_id
1 'polypeptide(L)'
;VNISTSRSPSSLSVFYGDDSRSEVILDNNDNIYIASCTQSNNFPTTAGVSQTTAGGKQDGVLMKIAPDVGKVLFSTLFGGSDDDGTFVLALRPVTNEIYVGGSTRSNNLPGVPASGVIASSYQGGTADAFIAIFNNTGILQKATYLGTNSMDAIYGLKFDPSGFPYVMGITLGTWPVSPNVYNNPGTKQFIVKMQPTLSASVYSTVFGSGTATYNISPVAFAVDKCENVYVAGWGGRLSPSADDQFHTSGTFRMPTKDCNVLPNGCSTDGSDFYFFVLEKNAKDILFGAFYGQRGGFGDHVDGGTSRFDANGVIYQAICAACFISNFPGTTFPVTPGVWRPRSGNPRECNLAAIKIEMDFSGVTNGIRTIIDGKPYRNYGCVPVTVDFLDTLQKGKIYVWDFGDGRKDTTTVPSNSNTYNSVGSYNVTLISIDSSKCIISDTAYTTVRVRTDRAELGATFAKLLPCESLNFEFTNTSVGPPGKPFHDSTFTWDFGDGSAPVITGPGKVRHEFPSPGTYNVKLSLADTNYCNAPDTFALTMRVAPNVKARFDTDPEGCVPHHAVFNNTSEAGQSFYWDFGDGTTSTEFAPEHEYTAVGAYRVKLIVVDTMTCNKSDSTFFTINVRPIPTAGFTFSPVSPLENTPTTYTNTSLNAISYKWFFGDGDTSVQVNPVHQFNANGDFNTCLIAYNQYGCPDTVCQTVSAIVSPLIAVANAFSPNGDGVNDKVYVRGYAIGKMIFRIYNRWGQLVYQTTDRNQGWDGKYKGVLQPMDAYAYTLEVEFTDGSKATKKGDITLLR
;
A
#
# COMPACT_ATOMS: atom_id res chain seq x y z
N VAL A 1 -3.54 -37.52 -31.63
CA VAL A 1 -3.55 -36.44 -32.61
C VAL A 1 -2.10 -36.10 -32.92
N ASN A 2 -1.61 -36.36 -34.13
CA ASN A 2 -0.30 -35.91 -34.56
C ASN A 2 -0.38 -34.41 -34.83
N ILE A 3 0.20 -33.60 -33.94
CA ILE A 3 0.36 -32.17 -34.15
C ILE A 3 1.54 -31.98 -35.11
N SER A 4 1.27 -31.69 -36.38
CA SER A 4 2.31 -31.31 -37.35
C SER A 4 2.83 -29.93 -36.99
N THR A 5 4.14 -29.80 -36.76
CA THR A 5 4.81 -28.56 -36.36
C THR A 5 5.15 -27.62 -37.52
N SER A 6 4.66 -27.87 -38.74
CA SER A 6 4.90 -27.01 -39.91
C SER A 6 3.58 -26.59 -40.53
N ARG A 7 2.89 -25.62 -39.92
CA ARG A 7 1.71 -24.96 -40.52
C ARG A 7 2.08 -23.55 -40.95
N SER A 8 1.72 -23.19 -42.15
CA SER A 8 1.63 -21.78 -42.53
C SER A 8 0.54 -21.14 -41.72
N PRO A 9 0.73 -19.89 -41.21
CA PRO A 9 -0.33 -19.15 -40.57
C PRO A 9 -1.60 -19.13 -41.42
N SER A 10 -2.78 -19.25 -40.79
CA SER A 10 -4.07 -19.08 -41.48
C SER A 10 -4.11 -17.70 -42.11
N SER A 11 -4.72 -17.57 -43.29
CA SER A 11 -4.95 -16.29 -43.93
C SER A 11 -5.94 -15.39 -43.18
N LEU A 12 -6.56 -15.94 -42.11
CA LEU A 12 -7.43 -15.23 -41.16
C LEU A 12 -6.70 -14.79 -39.90
N SER A 13 -5.43 -15.13 -39.70
CA SER A 13 -4.67 -14.76 -38.51
C SER A 13 -4.27 -13.28 -38.59
N VAL A 14 -4.72 -12.50 -37.62
CA VAL A 14 -4.45 -11.07 -37.47
C VAL A 14 -3.60 -10.80 -36.23
N PHE A 15 -3.87 -11.49 -35.14
CA PHE A 15 -3.17 -11.37 -33.88
C PHE A 15 -2.38 -12.64 -33.55
N TYR A 16 -1.43 -12.49 -32.65
CA TYR A 16 -0.70 -13.61 -32.06
C TYR A 16 -1.68 -14.66 -31.50
N GLY A 17 -1.53 -15.89 -31.88
CA GLY A 17 -2.40 -17.00 -31.47
C GLY A 17 -3.74 -17.14 -32.19
N ASP A 18 -4.05 -16.32 -33.19
CA ASP A 18 -5.31 -16.46 -33.97
C ASP A 18 -5.41 -17.77 -34.75
N ASP A 19 -4.28 -18.35 -35.13
CA ASP A 19 -4.20 -19.66 -35.81
C ASP A 19 -4.63 -20.83 -34.92
N SER A 20 -4.66 -20.63 -33.61
CA SER A 20 -5.12 -21.60 -32.60
C SER A 20 -6.29 -21.08 -31.73
N ARG A 21 -6.90 -19.97 -32.13
CA ARG A 21 -8.02 -19.36 -31.39
C ARG A 21 -9.20 -20.30 -31.28
N SER A 22 -9.69 -20.46 -30.05
CA SER A 22 -10.85 -21.27 -29.73
C SER A 22 -11.58 -20.73 -28.51
N GLU A 23 -12.87 -20.99 -28.44
CA GLU A 23 -13.69 -20.69 -27.27
C GLU A 23 -14.26 -21.97 -26.68
N VAL A 24 -14.22 -22.10 -25.35
CA VAL A 24 -14.80 -23.21 -24.60
C VAL A 24 -15.75 -22.65 -23.55
N ILE A 25 -17.00 -23.13 -23.55
CA ILE A 25 -17.98 -22.75 -22.52
C ILE A 25 -18.77 -23.99 -22.04
N LEU A 26 -19.46 -23.86 -20.92
CA LEU A 26 -20.33 -24.88 -20.34
C LEU A 26 -21.80 -24.43 -20.43
N ASP A 27 -22.73 -25.39 -20.56
CA ASP A 27 -24.12 -25.15 -20.27
C ASP A 27 -24.47 -25.49 -18.79
N ASN A 28 -25.71 -25.27 -18.38
CA ASN A 28 -26.19 -25.54 -17.02
C ASN A 28 -26.18 -27.03 -16.62
N ASN A 29 -25.88 -27.92 -17.54
CA ASN A 29 -25.73 -29.35 -17.32
C ASN A 29 -24.27 -29.79 -17.45
N ASP A 30 -23.35 -28.86 -17.40
CA ASP A 30 -21.90 -29.04 -17.56
C ASP A 30 -21.45 -29.66 -18.90
N ASN A 31 -22.31 -29.65 -19.91
CA ASN A 31 -21.88 -30.04 -21.26
C ASN A 31 -20.89 -28.99 -21.79
N ILE A 32 -19.81 -29.47 -22.42
CA ILE A 32 -18.72 -28.67 -22.93
C ILE A 32 -19.03 -28.32 -24.41
N TYR A 33 -19.00 -27.01 -24.71
CA TYR A 33 -19.09 -26.54 -26.08
C TYR A 33 -17.75 -25.94 -26.52
N ILE A 34 -17.32 -26.26 -27.74
CA ILE A 34 -16.05 -25.79 -28.31
C ILE A 34 -16.34 -25.19 -29.70
N ALA A 35 -15.87 -23.93 -29.88
CA ALA A 35 -15.70 -23.34 -31.22
C ALA A 35 -14.21 -23.22 -31.51
N SER A 36 -13.83 -23.58 -32.71
CA SER A 36 -12.44 -23.56 -33.19
C SER A 36 -12.40 -23.56 -34.72
N CYS A 37 -11.23 -23.81 -35.29
CA CYS A 37 -11.08 -24.00 -36.73
C CYS A 37 -10.18 -25.18 -37.03
N THR A 38 -10.28 -25.73 -38.25
CA THR A 38 -9.48 -26.84 -38.71
C THR A 38 -9.12 -26.71 -40.20
N GLN A 39 -7.89 -27.10 -40.52
CA GLN A 39 -7.45 -27.30 -41.91
C GLN A 39 -7.44 -28.81 -42.31
N SER A 40 -8.04 -29.66 -41.47
CA SER A 40 -8.05 -31.09 -41.64
C SER A 40 -9.24 -31.53 -42.50
N ASN A 41 -9.01 -32.19 -43.62
CA ASN A 41 -10.04 -32.73 -44.50
C ASN A 41 -10.80 -33.94 -43.89
N ASN A 42 -10.28 -34.50 -42.78
CA ASN A 42 -10.88 -35.64 -42.09
C ASN A 42 -11.19 -35.33 -40.60
N PHE A 43 -11.52 -34.12 -40.31
CA PHE A 43 -11.95 -33.73 -38.96
C PHE A 43 -13.19 -34.56 -38.56
N PRO A 44 -13.19 -35.15 -37.34
CA PRO A 44 -14.30 -36.03 -36.93
C PRO A 44 -15.58 -35.26 -36.70
N THR A 45 -16.60 -35.57 -37.51
CA THR A 45 -17.97 -35.06 -37.44
C THR A 45 -18.93 -36.15 -37.03
N THR A 46 -20.12 -35.80 -36.53
CA THR A 46 -21.18 -36.73 -36.18
C THR A 46 -22.28 -36.75 -37.22
N ALA A 47 -23.02 -37.88 -37.32
CA ALA A 47 -24.18 -37.97 -38.20
C ALA A 47 -25.31 -37.01 -37.82
N GLY A 48 -26.01 -36.45 -38.78
CA GLY A 48 -27.18 -35.61 -38.57
C GLY A 48 -26.89 -34.13 -38.27
N VAL A 49 -25.64 -33.69 -38.36
CA VAL A 49 -25.23 -32.26 -38.27
C VAL A 49 -25.24 -31.56 -39.62
N SER A 50 -25.12 -30.25 -39.68
CA SER A 50 -25.28 -29.46 -40.88
C SER A 50 -24.13 -29.62 -41.88
N GLN A 51 -22.91 -29.83 -41.47
CA GLN A 51 -21.74 -29.96 -42.34
C GLN A 51 -20.80 -31.05 -41.83
N THR A 52 -20.64 -32.11 -42.63
CA THR A 52 -19.80 -33.27 -42.27
C THR A 52 -18.47 -33.35 -43.08
N THR A 53 -18.34 -32.53 -44.09
CA THR A 53 -17.15 -32.48 -44.97
C THR A 53 -16.65 -31.04 -45.04
N ALA A 54 -15.33 -30.90 -45.16
CA ALA A 54 -14.72 -29.61 -45.34
C ALA A 54 -15.19 -28.93 -46.60
N GLY A 55 -15.52 -27.63 -46.49
CA GLY A 55 -15.98 -26.78 -47.56
C GLY A 55 -14.88 -26.03 -48.30
N GLY A 56 -13.82 -25.64 -47.55
CA GLY A 56 -12.72 -24.83 -47.99
C GLY A 56 -11.32 -25.35 -47.59
N LYS A 57 -10.38 -24.44 -47.46
CA LYS A 57 -9.00 -24.73 -47.00
C LYS A 57 -8.93 -24.87 -45.51
N GLN A 58 -9.67 -24.00 -44.80
CA GLN A 58 -9.89 -24.00 -43.37
C GLN A 58 -11.40 -23.83 -43.13
N ASP A 59 -11.94 -24.62 -42.21
CA ASP A 59 -13.34 -24.47 -41.77
C ASP A 59 -13.44 -24.23 -40.26
N GLY A 60 -14.47 -23.53 -39.85
CA GLY A 60 -14.87 -23.44 -38.47
C GLY A 60 -15.33 -24.80 -37.93
N VAL A 61 -15.18 -24.99 -36.65
CA VAL A 61 -15.59 -26.20 -35.93
C VAL A 61 -16.53 -25.80 -34.80
N LEU A 62 -17.62 -26.55 -34.63
CA LEU A 62 -18.47 -26.48 -33.44
C LEU A 62 -18.71 -27.90 -32.91
N MET A 63 -18.39 -28.08 -31.63
CA MET A 63 -18.55 -29.36 -30.93
C MET A 63 -19.32 -29.20 -29.64
N LYS A 64 -20.07 -30.23 -29.26
CA LYS A 64 -20.64 -30.43 -27.92
C LYS A 64 -20.21 -31.75 -27.36
N ILE A 65 -19.69 -31.78 -26.14
CA ILE A 65 -19.15 -32.95 -25.48
C ILE A 65 -19.88 -33.12 -24.12
N ALA A 66 -20.13 -34.35 -23.73
CA ALA A 66 -20.74 -34.67 -22.44
C ALA A 66 -19.82 -34.24 -21.25
N PRO A 67 -20.38 -34.02 -20.03
CA PRO A 67 -19.65 -33.53 -18.88
C PRO A 67 -18.46 -34.42 -18.45
N ASP A 68 -18.60 -35.74 -18.63
CA ASP A 68 -17.58 -36.74 -18.31
C ASP A 68 -16.47 -36.87 -19.38
N VAL A 69 -16.59 -36.10 -20.48
CA VAL A 69 -15.69 -36.12 -21.64
C VAL A 69 -15.74 -37.48 -22.39
N GLY A 70 -16.58 -38.40 -21.94
CA GLY A 70 -16.66 -39.76 -22.51
C GLY A 70 -17.36 -39.84 -23.86
N LYS A 71 -18.13 -38.80 -24.29
CA LYS A 71 -18.91 -38.82 -25.49
C LYS A 71 -18.98 -37.46 -26.18
N VAL A 72 -18.74 -37.44 -27.50
CA VAL A 72 -19.06 -36.30 -28.35
C VAL A 72 -20.56 -36.38 -28.66
N LEU A 73 -21.34 -35.36 -28.25
CA LEU A 73 -22.77 -35.29 -28.45
C LEU A 73 -23.12 -34.86 -29.89
N PHE A 74 -22.38 -33.85 -30.38
CA PHE A 74 -22.32 -33.54 -31.79
C PHE A 74 -20.97 -32.85 -32.13
N SER A 75 -20.57 -32.97 -33.39
CA SER A 75 -19.43 -32.28 -33.98
C SER A 75 -19.75 -31.94 -35.43
N THR A 76 -19.67 -30.65 -35.79
CA THR A 76 -19.95 -30.16 -37.14
C THR A 76 -18.86 -29.21 -37.60
N LEU A 77 -18.66 -29.16 -38.89
CA LEU A 77 -17.88 -28.11 -39.56
C LEU A 77 -18.84 -26.94 -39.90
N PHE A 78 -18.27 -25.79 -40.16
CA PHE A 78 -18.96 -24.59 -40.63
C PHE A 78 -18.04 -23.77 -41.53
N GLY A 79 -18.33 -23.71 -42.80
CA GLY A 79 -17.52 -22.92 -43.72
C GLY A 79 -18.04 -23.03 -45.15
N GLY A 80 -17.56 -22.14 -46.02
CA GLY A 80 -17.82 -22.13 -47.46
C GLY A 80 -16.64 -22.65 -48.27
N SER A 81 -16.31 -22.00 -49.37
CA SER A 81 -15.27 -22.50 -50.30
C SER A 81 -13.83 -21.98 -50.08
N ASP A 82 -13.62 -21.10 -49.17
CA ASP A 82 -12.26 -20.54 -48.80
C ASP A 82 -11.98 -20.73 -47.30
N ASP A 83 -11.14 -19.91 -46.72
CA ASP A 83 -10.81 -19.96 -45.30
C ASP A 83 -11.94 -19.41 -44.42
N ASP A 84 -12.38 -20.19 -43.44
CA ASP A 84 -13.42 -19.88 -42.48
C ASP A 84 -12.93 -20.23 -41.04
N GLY A 85 -13.19 -19.37 -40.06
CA GLY A 85 -12.79 -19.62 -38.66
C GLY A 85 -13.87 -19.21 -37.68
N THR A 86 -14.28 -20.13 -36.79
CA THR A 86 -15.16 -19.85 -35.66
C THR A 86 -14.27 -19.53 -34.44
N PHE A 87 -14.22 -18.28 -34.04
CA PHE A 87 -13.34 -17.79 -32.95
C PHE A 87 -14.03 -17.72 -31.59
N VAL A 88 -15.33 -17.48 -31.59
CA VAL A 88 -16.13 -17.25 -30.38
C VAL A 88 -17.47 -17.97 -30.44
N LEU A 89 -17.99 -18.35 -29.29
CA LEU A 89 -19.32 -18.91 -29.15
C LEU A 89 -20.01 -18.42 -27.87
N ALA A 90 -21.35 -18.40 -27.90
CA ALA A 90 -22.17 -18.13 -26.72
C ALA A 90 -23.52 -18.90 -26.86
N LEU A 91 -24.08 -19.29 -25.71
CA LEU A 91 -25.41 -19.85 -25.61
C LEU A 91 -26.41 -18.75 -25.30
N ARG A 92 -27.49 -18.68 -26.09
CA ARG A 92 -28.57 -17.73 -25.83
C ARG A 92 -29.31 -18.12 -24.55
N PRO A 93 -29.46 -17.19 -23.57
CA PRO A 93 -30.26 -17.45 -22.38
C PRO A 93 -31.67 -18.00 -22.73
N VAL A 94 -32.18 -18.93 -21.91
CA VAL A 94 -33.51 -19.57 -22.03
C VAL A 94 -33.66 -20.58 -23.19
N THR A 95 -33.23 -20.23 -24.41
CA THR A 95 -33.41 -21.13 -25.59
C THR A 95 -32.28 -22.13 -25.80
N ASN A 96 -31.07 -21.82 -25.22
CA ASN A 96 -29.82 -22.56 -25.44
C ASN A 96 -29.46 -22.73 -26.94
N GLU A 97 -29.94 -21.84 -27.81
CA GLU A 97 -29.44 -21.73 -29.19
C GLU A 97 -27.95 -21.36 -29.14
N ILE A 98 -27.17 -21.95 -30.02
CA ILE A 98 -25.72 -21.77 -30.07
C ILE A 98 -25.41 -20.72 -31.13
N TYR A 99 -24.82 -19.61 -30.71
CA TYR A 99 -24.31 -18.60 -31.63
C TYR A 99 -22.80 -18.73 -31.71
N VAL A 100 -22.28 -18.71 -32.92
CA VAL A 100 -20.85 -18.68 -33.21
C VAL A 100 -20.51 -17.49 -34.10
N GLY A 101 -19.33 -16.93 -33.88
CA GLY A 101 -18.82 -15.81 -34.66
C GLY A 101 -17.34 -15.97 -34.98
N GLY A 102 -16.88 -15.26 -36.00
CA GLY A 102 -15.51 -15.30 -36.40
C GLY A 102 -15.23 -14.49 -37.66
N SER A 103 -14.42 -15.03 -38.55
CA SER A 103 -14.06 -14.40 -39.83
C SER A 103 -14.12 -15.41 -40.97
N THR A 104 -14.45 -14.93 -42.16
CA THR A 104 -14.62 -15.74 -43.38
C THR A 104 -14.05 -15.05 -44.60
N ARG A 105 -13.45 -15.82 -45.48
CA ARG A 105 -13.13 -15.41 -46.86
C ARG A 105 -14.12 -15.97 -47.89
N SER A 106 -15.03 -16.81 -47.44
CA SER A 106 -16.01 -17.46 -48.28
C SER A 106 -17.16 -16.52 -48.61
N ASN A 107 -17.48 -16.38 -49.88
CA ASN A 107 -18.64 -15.63 -50.34
C ASN A 107 -19.92 -16.48 -50.42
N ASN A 108 -19.83 -17.74 -50.02
CA ASN A 108 -20.90 -18.74 -50.07
C ASN A 108 -21.09 -19.47 -48.73
N LEU A 109 -20.99 -18.73 -47.58
CA LEU A 109 -21.29 -19.33 -46.29
C LEU A 109 -22.63 -20.01 -46.23
N PRO A 110 -22.74 -21.21 -45.66
CA PRO A 110 -24.01 -21.91 -45.53
C PRO A 110 -24.95 -21.15 -44.56
N GLY A 111 -26.26 -21.28 -44.80
CA GLY A 111 -27.29 -20.72 -43.93
C GLY A 111 -27.52 -19.22 -44.03
N VAL A 112 -26.86 -18.51 -44.94
CA VAL A 112 -27.11 -17.08 -45.20
C VAL A 112 -28.31 -16.95 -46.12
N PRO A 113 -29.48 -16.43 -45.66
CA PRO A 113 -30.64 -16.25 -46.50
C PRO A 113 -30.51 -15.00 -47.40
N ALA A 114 -31.23 -14.96 -48.51
CA ALA A 114 -31.24 -13.84 -49.45
C ALA A 114 -31.76 -12.51 -48.86
N SER A 115 -32.49 -12.57 -47.73
CA SER A 115 -33.01 -11.38 -47.02
C SER A 115 -33.35 -11.71 -45.55
N GLY A 116 -33.63 -10.67 -44.77
CA GLY A 116 -34.01 -10.85 -43.37
C GLY A 116 -32.80 -11.14 -42.44
N VAL A 117 -31.61 -10.75 -42.88
CA VAL A 117 -30.36 -10.74 -42.12
C VAL A 117 -29.63 -9.40 -42.31
N ILE A 118 -28.66 -9.12 -41.47
CA ILE A 118 -27.91 -7.86 -41.51
C ILE A 118 -27.19 -7.71 -42.86
N ALA A 119 -26.50 -8.74 -43.33
CA ALA A 119 -25.92 -8.78 -44.65
C ALA A 119 -26.08 -10.20 -45.27
N SER A 120 -26.76 -10.24 -46.45
CA SER A 120 -27.05 -11.46 -47.17
C SER A 120 -25.96 -11.90 -48.14
N SER A 121 -24.89 -11.17 -48.24
CA SER A 121 -23.73 -11.45 -49.09
C SER A 121 -22.43 -10.97 -48.45
N TYR A 122 -21.33 -11.54 -48.91
CA TYR A 122 -19.98 -11.09 -48.60
C TYR A 122 -19.79 -9.63 -48.97
N GLN A 123 -19.25 -8.82 -48.02
CA GLN A 123 -19.18 -7.37 -48.18
C GLN A 123 -17.87 -6.91 -48.85
N GLY A 124 -16.90 -7.78 -48.95
CA GLY A 124 -15.65 -7.53 -49.68
C GLY A 124 -14.40 -7.50 -48.83
N GLY A 125 -13.31 -7.08 -49.45
CA GLY A 125 -12.01 -7.08 -48.79
C GLY A 125 -11.34 -8.43 -48.71
N THR A 126 -10.44 -8.60 -47.69
CA THR A 126 -9.71 -9.84 -47.52
C THR A 126 -10.45 -10.88 -46.68
N ALA A 127 -11.35 -10.46 -45.83
CA ALA A 127 -12.23 -11.30 -45.00
C ALA A 127 -13.39 -10.48 -44.40
N ASP A 128 -14.56 -11.07 -44.25
CA ASP A 128 -15.68 -10.51 -43.49
C ASP A 128 -15.86 -11.26 -42.16
N ALA A 129 -16.37 -10.55 -41.17
CA ALA A 129 -16.89 -11.20 -39.97
C ALA A 129 -18.22 -11.90 -40.31
N PHE A 130 -18.59 -12.87 -39.51
CA PHE A 130 -19.88 -13.55 -39.59
C PHE A 130 -20.45 -13.93 -38.22
N ILE A 131 -21.74 -14.17 -38.15
CA ILE A 131 -22.43 -14.85 -37.05
C ILE A 131 -23.34 -15.95 -37.64
N ALA A 132 -23.31 -17.11 -36.98
CA ALA A 132 -24.20 -18.23 -37.32
C ALA A 132 -24.91 -18.76 -36.06
N ILE A 133 -26.16 -19.22 -36.24
CA ILE A 133 -27.01 -19.77 -35.19
C ILE A 133 -27.19 -21.26 -35.46
N PHE A 134 -26.88 -22.08 -34.46
CA PHE A 134 -27.15 -23.51 -34.48
C PHE A 134 -28.16 -23.88 -33.38
N ASN A 135 -28.91 -24.92 -33.62
CA ASN A 135 -29.69 -25.51 -32.56
C ASN A 135 -28.85 -26.41 -31.66
N ASN A 136 -29.48 -26.93 -30.59
CA ASN A 136 -28.83 -27.75 -29.55
C ASN A 136 -28.26 -29.11 -30.03
N THR A 137 -28.54 -29.48 -31.30
CA THR A 137 -28.12 -30.74 -31.95
C THR A 137 -27.09 -30.53 -33.06
N GLY A 138 -26.57 -29.30 -33.19
CA GLY A 138 -25.53 -28.97 -34.19
C GLY A 138 -26.10 -28.71 -35.61
N ILE A 139 -27.40 -28.41 -35.74
CA ILE A 139 -28.02 -28.06 -37.01
C ILE A 139 -28.04 -26.55 -37.17
N LEU A 140 -27.44 -26.06 -38.25
CA LEU A 140 -27.42 -24.67 -38.63
C LEU A 140 -28.84 -24.13 -38.88
N GLN A 141 -29.21 -23.03 -38.29
CA GLN A 141 -30.49 -22.38 -38.43
C GLN A 141 -30.43 -21.16 -39.35
N LYS A 142 -29.38 -20.34 -39.17
CA LYS A 142 -29.22 -19.09 -39.90
C LYS A 142 -27.78 -18.60 -39.78
N ALA A 143 -27.32 -17.86 -40.79
CA ALA A 143 -26.06 -17.08 -40.69
C ALA A 143 -26.23 -15.70 -41.35
N THR A 144 -25.34 -14.80 -41.04
CA THR A 144 -25.21 -13.47 -41.66
C THR A 144 -23.76 -13.09 -41.78
N TYR A 145 -23.39 -12.41 -42.85
CA TYR A 145 -22.15 -11.66 -42.88
C TYR A 145 -22.28 -10.39 -42.04
N LEU A 146 -21.16 -9.89 -41.59
CA LEU A 146 -21.04 -8.65 -40.85
C LEU A 146 -19.70 -8.02 -41.21
N GLY A 147 -19.71 -6.97 -42.01
CA GLY A 147 -18.44 -6.45 -42.50
C GLY A 147 -18.53 -5.16 -43.29
N THR A 148 -17.37 -4.82 -43.81
CA THR A 148 -17.10 -3.66 -44.66
C THR A 148 -16.46 -4.15 -45.98
N ASN A 149 -15.98 -3.22 -46.81
CA ASN A 149 -15.16 -3.57 -47.99
C ASN A 149 -13.69 -3.86 -47.66
N SER A 150 -13.36 -4.18 -46.45
CA SER A 150 -12.04 -4.47 -45.96
C SER A 150 -12.03 -5.74 -45.07
N MET A 151 -10.95 -5.96 -44.33
CA MET A 151 -10.86 -7.07 -43.39
C MET A 151 -11.69 -6.80 -42.15
N ASP A 152 -12.55 -7.75 -41.77
CA ASP A 152 -13.40 -7.70 -40.59
C ASP A 152 -13.37 -9.05 -39.84
N ALA A 153 -13.34 -9.01 -38.49
CA ALA A 153 -13.37 -10.21 -37.67
C ALA A 153 -14.03 -9.97 -36.32
N ILE A 154 -14.74 -10.98 -35.80
CA ILE A 154 -15.33 -10.98 -34.46
C ILE A 154 -14.42 -11.71 -33.48
N TYR A 155 -14.19 -11.09 -32.31
CA TYR A 155 -13.35 -11.62 -31.23
C TYR A 155 -14.08 -11.74 -29.89
N GLY A 156 -15.31 -11.25 -29.79
CA GLY A 156 -16.17 -11.36 -28.62
C GLY A 156 -17.64 -11.55 -28.99
N LEU A 157 -18.34 -12.46 -28.32
CA LEU A 157 -19.76 -12.70 -28.45
C LEU A 157 -20.38 -13.03 -27.10
N LYS A 158 -21.34 -12.23 -26.65
CA LYS A 158 -22.05 -12.41 -25.38
C LYS A 158 -23.52 -12.01 -25.56
N PHE A 159 -24.37 -12.42 -24.61
CA PHE A 159 -25.77 -12.03 -24.55
C PHE A 159 -26.05 -11.14 -23.34
N ASP A 160 -27.00 -10.21 -23.52
CA ASP A 160 -27.63 -9.59 -22.36
C ASP A 160 -28.69 -10.53 -21.73
N PRO A 161 -29.23 -10.20 -20.54
CA PRO A 161 -30.25 -11.02 -19.87
C PRO A 161 -31.54 -11.21 -20.70
N SER A 162 -31.83 -10.32 -21.66
CA SER A 162 -32.96 -10.38 -22.54
C SER A 162 -32.73 -11.25 -23.80
N GLY A 163 -31.51 -11.78 -23.95
CA GLY A 163 -31.11 -12.65 -25.05
C GLY A 163 -30.78 -11.94 -26.36
N PHE A 164 -30.40 -10.66 -26.30
CA PHE A 164 -29.83 -9.94 -27.44
C PHE A 164 -28.32 -10.23 -27.53
N PRO A 165 -27.80 -10.65 -28.71
CA PRO A 165 -26.40 -10.88 -28.91
C PRO A 165 -25.64 -9.56 -29.08
N TYR A 166 -24.49 -9.48 -28.44
CA TYR A 166 -23.47 -8.43 -28.58
C TYR A 166 -22.22 -9.03 -29.16
N VAL A 167 -21.64 -8.36 -30.13
CA VAL A 167 -20.34 -8.73 -30.68
C VAL A 167 -19.34 -7.59 -30.54
N MET A 168 -18.10 -7.96 -30.39
CA MET A 168 -16.95 -7.09 -30.42
C MET A 168 -15.94 -7.61 -31.43
N GLY A 169 -15.41 -6.73 -32.24
CA GLY A 169 -14.48 -7.11 -33.30
C GLY A 169 -13.59 -5.98 -33.77
N ILE A 170 -12.88 -6.27 -34.86
CA ILE A 170 -12.00 -5.31 -35.55
C ILE A 170 -12.42 -5.19 -37.02
N THR A 171 -12.07 -4.04 -37.59
CA THR A 171 -12.23 -3.74 -39.02
C THR A 171 -11.04 -2.99 -39.55
N LEU A 172 -10.66 -3.17 -40.80
CA LEU A 172 -9.75 -2.26 -41.50
C LEU A 172 -10.52 -1.27 -42.39
N GLY A 173 -11.85 -1.46 -42.56
CA GLY A 173 -12.71 -0.56 -43.28
C GLY A 173 -13.27 0.61 -42.46
N THR A 174 -14.34 1.21 -43.00
CA THR A 174 -15.13 2.23 -42.28
C THR A 174 -16.39 1.54 -41.74
N TRP A 175 -16.41 1.35 -40.43
CA TRP A 175 -17.52 0.66 -39.78
C TRP A 175 -18.76 1.54 -39.65
N PRO A 176 -19.96 1.03 -39.91
CA PRO A 176 -21.20 1.80 -39.79
C PRO A 176 -21.53 2.03 -38.30
N VAL A 177 -21.78 3.28 -37.94
CA VAL A 177 -22.08 3.72 -36.56
C VAL A 177 -23.52 4.21 -36.49
N SER A 178 -24.26 3.80 -35.46
CA SER A 178 -25.63 4.25 -35.19
C SER A 178 -25.65 5.72 -34.73
N PRO A 179 -26.74 6.47 -34.97
CA PRO A 179 -26.88 7.82 -34.42
C PRO A 179 -27.00 7.80 -32.88
N ASN A 180 -26.53 8.89 -32.23
CA ASN A 180 -26.67 9.12 -30.77
C ASN A 180 -26.06 8.06 -29.87
N VAL A 181 -25.00 7.38 -30.32
CA VAL A 181 -24.17 6.49 -29.51
C VAL A 181 -22.78 7.09 -29.31
N TYR A 182 -22.12 6.71 -28.20
CA TYR A 182 -20.68 6.95 -28.06
C TYR A 182 -19.94 6.37 -29.27
N ASN A 183 -19.07 7.14 -29.85
CA ASN A 183 -18.17 6.65 -30.88
C ASN A 183 -16.89 7.51 -30.94
N ASN A 184 -15.81 6.91 -31.40
CA ASN A 184 -14.58 7.62 -31.73
C ASN A 184 -14.27 7.42 -33.22
N PRO A 185 -14.60 8.40 -34.10
CA PRO A 185 -14.54 8.25 -35.56
C PRO A 185 -13.15 7.84 -36.05
N GLY A 186 -13.13 6.98 -37.06
CA GLY A 186 -11.89 6.50 -37.70
C GLY A 186 -11.20 5.34 -37.00
N THR A 187 -11.71 4.89 -35.85
CA THR A 187 -11.17 3.75 -35.11
C THR A 187 -11.53 2.42 -35.76
N LYS A 188 -10.80 1.37 -35.36
CA LYS A 188 -10.84 0.06 -36.02
C LYS A 188 -11.31 -1.08 -35.11
N GLN A 189 -11.82 -0.77 -33.92
CA GLN A 189 -12.53 -1.72 -33.06
C GLN A 189 -14.00 -1.36 -32.99
N PHE A 190 -14.89 -2.36 -33.06
CA PHE A 190 -16.32 -2.14 -33.06
C PHE A 190 -17.05 -2.98 -31.99
N ILE A 191 -18.22 -2.49 -31.57
CA ILE A 191 -19.20 -3.20 -30.76
C ILE A 191 -20.56 -3.05 -31.41
N VAL A 192 -21.29 -4.18 -31.57
CA VAL A 192 -22.62 -4.19 -32.15
C VAL A 192 -23.58 -5.02 -31.28
N LYS A 193 -24.71 -4.44 -30.90
CA LYS A 193 -25.85 -5.15 -30.34
C LYS A 193 -26.82 -5.47 -31.50
N MET A 194 -27.29 -6.70 -31.60
CA MET A 194 -28.12 -7.13 -32.68
C MET A 194 -29.45 -7.71 -32.21
N GLN A 195 -30.45 -7.75 -33.12
CA GLN A 195 -31.64 -8.53 -32.90
C GLN A 195 -31.29 -10.02 -32.81
N PRO A 196 -31.95 -10.79 -31.93
CA PRO A 196 -31.68 -12.22 -31.80
C PRO A 196 -31.89 -13.00 -33.11
N THR A 197 -32.74 -12.49 -34.01
CA THR A 197 -32.96 -13.09 -35.32
C THR A 197 -31.90 -12.75 -36.36
N LEU A 198 -30.89 -11.97 -35.99
CA LEU A 198 -29.83 -11.42 -36.85
C LEU A 198 -30.36 -10.56 -38.02
N SER A 199 -31.60 -10.04 -37.90
CA SER A 199 -32.26 -9.27 -38.94
C SER A 199 -31.81 -7.80 -39.03
N ALA A 200 -31.29 -7.26 -37.93
CA ALA A 200 -30.81 -5.87 -37.86
C ALA A 200 -29.88 -5.66 -36.66
N SER A 201 -29.07 -4.62 -36.73
CA SER A 201 -28.40 -4.08 -35.54
C SER A 201 -29.38 -3.27 -34.68
N VAL A 202 -29.28 -3.36 -33.37
CA VAL A 202 -29.96 -2.48 -32.42
C VAL A 202 -29.16 -1.19 -32.26
N TYR A 203 -27.88 -1.34 -32.10
CA TYR A 203 -26.90 -0.26 -32.24
C TYR A 203 -25.53 -0.81 -32.68
N SER A 204 -24.73 0.07 -33.26
CA SER A 204 -23.38 -0.21 -33.70
C SER A 204 -22.50 0.99 -33.38
N THR A 205 -21.32 0.74 -32.82
CA THR A 205 -20.40 1.78 -32.43
C THR A 205 -18.94 1.34 -32.61
N VAL A 206 -18.03 2.31 -32.57
CA VAL A 206 -16.56 2.11 -32.64
C VAL A 206 -15.85 2.79 -31.47
N PHE A 207 -14.74 2.18 -31.04
CA PHE A 207 -13.90 2.69 -29.96
C PHE A 207 -12.42 2.54 -30.29
N GLY A 208 -11.56 3.41 -29.74
CA GLY A 208 -10.11 3.39 -29.97
C GLY A 208 -9.53 4.80 -30.10
N SER A 209 -8.33 4.93 -30.65
CA SER A 209 -7.57 6.19 -30.73
C SER A 209 -7.75 6.99 -32.02
N GLY A 210 -8.55 6.50 -33.00
CA GLY A 210 -8.69 7.14 -34.31
C GLY A 210 -7.58 6.81 -35.32
N THR A 211 -6.74 5.82 -35.05
CA THR A 211 -5.66 5.37 -35.97
C THR A 211 -6.22 4.52 -37.12
N ALA A 212 -5.48 4.47 -38.22
CA ALA A 212 -5.87 3.69 -39.42
C ALA A 212 -5.82 2.17 -39.23
N THR A 213 -5.28 1.68 -38.10
CA THR A 213 -5.22 0.28 -37.71
C THR A 213 -5.81 0.07 -36.32
N TYR A 214 -6.07 -1.18 -35.94
CA TYR A 214 -6.57 -1.52 -34.61
C TYR A 214 -5.52 -1.23 -33.52
N ASN A 215 -6.01 -0.76 -32.35
CA ASN A 215 -5.16 -0.39 -31.23
C ASN A 215 -4.77 -1.56 -30.33
N ILE A 216 -5.68 -2.51 -30.15
CA ILE A 216 -5.55 -3.63 -29.22
C ILE A 216 -5.85 -4.95 -29.89
N SER A 217 -5.21 -6.02 -29.43
CA SER A 217 -5.63 -7.40 -29.61
C SER A 217 -6.66 -7.73 -28.53
N PRO A 218 -7.95 -7.95 -28.89
CA PRO A 218 -8.99 -8.20 -27.91
C PRO A 218 -8.82 -9.59 -27.27
N VAL A 219 -8.93 -9.67 -25.93
CA VAL A 219 -8.71 -10.91 -25.17
C VAL A 219 -9.89 -11.31 -24.27
N ALA A 220 -10.70 -10.35 -23.83
CA ALA A 220 -11.89 -10.63 -23.04
C ALA A 220 -13.04 -9.68 -23.37
N PHE A 221 -14.26 -10.22 -23.35
CA PHE A 221 -15.49 -9.51 -23.66
C PHE A 221 -16.62 -9.98 -22.74
N ALA A 222 -17.40 -9.05 -22.17
CA ALA A 222 -18.58 -9.37 -21.37
C ALA A 222 -19.68 -8.33 -21.54
N VAL A 223 -20.90 -8.76 -21.24
CA VAL A 223 -22.07 -7.89 -21.05
C VAL A 223 -22.65 -8.23 -19.68
N ASP A 224 -22.77 -7.24 -18.81
CA ASP A 224 -23.28 -7.43 -17.46
C ASP A 224 -24.82 -7.43 -17.43
N LYS A 225 -25.39 -7.69 -16.26
CA LYS A 225 -26.85 -7.68 -16.06
C LYS A 225 -27.46 -6.29 -16.23
N CYS A 226 -26.67 -5.23 -16.21
CA CYS A 226 -27.07 -3.84 -16.49
C CYS A 226 -26.98 -3.49 -17.98
N GLU A 227 -26.57 -4.41 -18.82
CA GLU A 227 -26.29 -4.24 -20.25
C GLU A 227 -25.05 -3.33 -20.53
N ASN A 228 -24.17 -3.13 -19.54
CA ASN A 228 -22.87 -2.48 -19.79
C ASN A 228 -21.94 -3.47 -20.49
N VAL A 229 -21.11 -2.96 -21.38
CA VAL A 229 -20.22 -3.77 -22.21
C VAL A 229 -18.77 -3.59 -21.73
N TYR A 230 -18.12 -4.69 -21.43
CA TYR A 230 -16.75 -4.75 -20.93
C TYR A 230 -15.82 -5.32 -22.00
N VAL A 231 -14.71 -4.65 -22.24
CA VAL A 231 -13.66 -5.07 -23.17
C VAL A 231 -12.30 -5.02 -22.47
N ALA A 232 -11.48 -6.05 -22.67
CA ALA A 232 -10.06 -6.02 -22.36
C ALA A 232 -9.25 -6.44 -23.58
N GLY A 233 -8.12 -5.82 -23.79
CA GLY A 233 -7.17 -6.15 -24.84
C GLY A 233 -5.79 -5.60 -24.54
N TRP A 234 -4.77 -6.10 -25.21
CA TRP A 234 -3.40 -5.60 -25.10
C TRP A 234 -2.96 -4.94 -26.41
N GLY A 235 -2.06 -3.97 -26.32
CA GLY A 235 -1.54 -3.22 -27.46
C GLY A 235 -0.03 -3.29 -27.56
N GLY A 236 0.52 -2.85 -28.70
CA GLY A 236 1.93 -2.71 -28.95
C GLY A 236 2.58 -3.90 -29.67
N ARG A 237 3.87 -4.10 -29.43
CA ARG A 237 4.69 -5.15 -30.05
C ARG A 237 5.04 -6.23 -29.06
N LEU A 238 5.10 -7.47 -29.49
CA LEU A 238 5.50 -8.63 -28.68
C LEU A 238 7.02 -8.82 -28.62
N SER A 239 7.75 -8.34 -29.63
CA SER A 239 9.17 -8.56 -29.79
C SER A 239 9.88 -7.30 -30.31
N PRO A 240 11.16 -7.10 -29.97
CA PRO A 240 12.01 -6.07 -30.56
C PRO A 240 12.34 -6.29 -32.04
N SER A 241 12.06 -7.47 -32.61
CA SER A 241 12.40 -7.79 -33.98
C SER A 241 11.51 -6.98 -34.97
N ALA A 242 12.09 -6.52 -36.06
CA ALA A 242 11.35 -5.81 -37.10
C ALA A 242 10.31 -6.71 -37.79
N ASP A 243 10.42 -8.02 -37.63
CA ASP A 243 9.56 -9.05 -38.25
C ASP A 243 8.34 -9.42 -37.40
N ASP A 244 8.03 -8.66 -36.32
CA ASP A 244 6.80 -8.85 -35.54
C ASP A 244 5.56 -8.46 -36.37
N GLN A 245 5.02 -9.43 -37.10
CA GLN A 245 3.88 -9.25 -37.99
C GLN A 245 2.52 -9.16 -37.25
N PHE A 246 2.49 -9.44 -35.93
CA PHE A 246 1.27 -9.48 -35.11
C PHE A 246 1.12 -8.27 -34.18
N HIS A 247 1.81 -7.18 -34.46
CA HIS A 247 1.73 -5.97 -33.67
C HIS A 247 0.43 -5.17 -33.95
N THR A 248 -0.01 -4.44 -32.93
CA THR A 248 -1.10 -3.45 -33.06
C THR A 248 -0.51 -2.04 -33.14
N SER A 249 -1.34 -1.02 -33.41
CA SER A 249 -0.90 0.39 -33.33
C SER A 249 -0.65 0.86 -31.89
N GLY A 250 -0.93 0.03 -30.91
CA GLY A 250 -0.75 0.27 -29.50
C GLY A 250 -1.82 1.11 -28.83
N THR A 251 -1.74 1.22 -27.52
CA THR A 251 -2.76 1.85 -26.69
C THR A 251 -2.65 3.37 -26.60
N PHE A 252 -1.71 3.99 -27.31
CA PHE A 252 -1.57 5.45 -27.35
C PHE A 252 -2.88 6.16 -27.73
N ARG A 253 -3.21 7.23 -26.99
CA ARG A 253 -4.40 8.08 -27.22
C ARG A 253 -5.74 7.36 -27.17
N MET A 254 -5.81 6.16 -26.63
CA MET A 254 -7.10 5.54 -26.32
C MET A 254 -7.84 6.34 -25.24
N PRO A 255 -9.16 6.44 -25.28
CA PRO A 255 -9.92 7.26 -24.35
C PRO A 255 -9.81 6.73 -22.91
N THR A 256 -9.60 7.64 -21.94
CA THR A 256 -9.53 7.30 -20.52
C THR A 256 -10.67 7.95 -19.74
N LYS A 257 -11.19 7.24 -18.73
CA LYS A 257 -12.18 7.73 -17.77
C LYS A 257 -12.03 6.94 -16.47
N ASP A 258 -12.01 7.65 -15.34
CA ASP A 258 -11.79 7.08 -13.99
C ASP A 258 -10.50 6.23 -13.88
N CYS A 259 -9.52 6.54 -14.69
CA CYS A 259 -8.28 5.77 -14.87
C CYS A 259 -7.33 5.79 -13.67
N ASN A 260 -7.50 6.73 -12.72
CA ASN A 260 -6.64 6.89 -11.53
C ASN A 260 -6.77 5.73 -10.50
N VAL A 261 -7.78 4.89 -10.65
CA VAL A 261 -8.01 3.74 -9.74
C VAL A 261 -7.03 2.59 -9.99
N LEU A 262 -6.36 2.57 -11.14
CA LEU A 262 -5.32 1.59 -11.46
C LEU A 262 -3.93 2.21 -11.39
N PRO A 263 -2.90 1.47 -10.93
CA PRO A 263 -1.52 1.90 -11.01
C PRO A 263 -1.17 2.25 -12.47
N ASN A 264 -0.70 3.49 -12.70
CA ASN A 264 -0.40 4.01 -14.04
C ASN A 264 -1.60 4.05 -15.02
N GLY A 265 -2.84 3.89 -14.53
CA GLY A 265 -4.03 3.70 -15.36
C GLY A 265 -4.35 4.83 -16.34
N CYS A 266 -3.88 6.05 -16.09
CA CYS A 266 -4.09 7.21 -16.98
C CYS A 266 -2.96 7.45 -18.00
N SER A 267 -1.93 6.64 -18.01
CA SER A 267 -0.79 6.80 -18.92
C SER A 267 -0.32 5.46 -19.47
N THR A 268 0.09 5.45 -20.73
CA THR A 268 0.56 4.26 -21.43
C THR A 268 1.85 4.57 -22.20
N ASP A 269 2.70 3.55 -22.36
CA ASP A 269 3.83 3.56 -23.31
C ASP A 269 3.47 2.94 -24.67
N GLY A 270 2.21 2.56 -24.83
CA GLY A 270 1.67 1.95 -26.04
C GLY A 270 1.58 0.42 -25.99
N SER A 271 2.21 -0.21 -24.99
CA SER A 271 2.34 -1.67 -24.88
C SER A 271 1.54 -2.28 -23.72
N ASP A 272 0.64 -1.51 -23.12
CA ASP A 272 -0.15 -1.90 -21.95
C ASP A 272 -1.45 -2.63 -22.34
N PHE A 273 -2.04 -3.33 -21.36
CA PHE A 273 -3.45 -3.70 -21.41
C PHE A 273 -4.33 -2.45 -21.35
N TYR A 274 -5.44 -2.50 -22.05
CA TYR A 274 -6.49 -1.50 -22.00
C TYR A 274 -7.81 -2.14 -21.57
N PHE A 275 -8.42 -1.56 -20.54
CA PHE A 275 -9.72 -1.93 -20.03
C PHE A 275 -10.72 -0.83 -20.33
N PHE A 276 -11.86 -1.23 -20.87
CA PHE A 276 -12.89 -0.32 -21.35
C PHE A 276 -14.27 -0.82 -20.96
N VAL A 277 -15.10 0.07 -20.42
CA VAL A 277 -16.52 -0.21 -20.11
C VAL A 277 -17.41 0.83 -20.77
N LEU A 278 -18.31 0.35 -21.59
CA LEU A 278 -19.31 1.14 -22.29
C LEU A 278 -20.67 1.04 -21.60
N GLU A 279 -21.33 2.17 -21.34
CA GLU A 279 -22.65 2.23 -20.73
C GLU A 279 -23.69 1.57 -21.64
N LYS A 280 -24.75 1.02 -21.03
CA LYS A 280 -25.93 0.47 -21.72
C LYS A 280 -26.35 1.33 -22.91
N ASN A 281 -26.71 0.68 -24.02
CA ASN A 281 -27.07 1.30 -25.30
C ASN A 281 -25.95 2.16 -25.93
N ALA A 282 -24.73 1.89 -25.58
CA ALA A 282 -23.56 2.64 -26.02
C ALA A 282 -23.66 4.17 -25.75
N LYS A 283 -24.26 4.58 -24.63
CA LYS A 283 -24.55 5.97 -24.35
C LYS A 283 -23.30 6.79 -24.07
N ASP A 284 -22.37 6.28 -23.23
CA ASP A 284 -21.11 6.93 -22.85
C ASP A 284 -20.11 5.89 -22.36
N ILE A 285 -18.83 6.29 -22.20
CA ILE A 285 -17.82 5.51 -21.49
C ILE A 285 -18.13 5.56 -20.00
N LEU A 286 -18.12 4.41 -19.31
CA LEU A 286 -18.12 4.33 -17.86
C LEU A 286 -16.70 4.23 -17.30
N PHE A 287 -15.79 3.56 -18.01
CA PHE A 287 -14.41 3.36 -17.58
C PHE A 287 -13.49 3.20 -18.78
N GLY A 288 -12.27 3.73 -18.64
CA GLY A 288 -11.20 3.54 -19.62
C GLY A 288 -9.84 3.72 -18.95
N ALA A 289 -9.03 2.66 -18.86
CA ALA A 289 -7.73 2.72 -18.18
C ALA A 289 -6.73 1.73 -18.76
N PHE A 290 -5.44 2.01 -18.51
CA PHE A 290 -4.32 1.17 -18.89
C PHE A 290 -3.80 0.40 -17.66
N TYR A 291 -3.17 -0.75 -17.91
CA TYR A 291 -2.47 -1.51 -16.88
C TYR A 291 -1.33 -2.31 -17.49
N GLY A 292 -0.12 -2.08 -17.04
CA GLY A 292 1.06 -2.76 -17.55
C GLY A 292 2.36 -2.20 -16.98
N GLN A 293 3.48 -2.75 -17.42
CA GLN A 293 4.79 -2.24 -17.12
C GLN A 293 5.10 -0.99 -17.95
N ARG A 294 6.04 -0.16 -17.48
CA ARG A 294 6.56 0.95 -18.28
C ARG A 294 7.89 0.58 -18.91
N GLY A 295 7.96 0.74 -20.23
CA GLY A 295 9.14 0.38 -21.01
C GLY A 295 9.25 -1.13 -21.23
N GLY A 296 9.85 -1.54 -22.30
CA GLY A 296 9.94 -2.94 -22.72
C GLY A 296 9.03 -3.27 -23.89
N PHE A 297 8.72 -4.54 -24.08
CA PHE A 297 7.80 -5.06 -25.08
C PHE A 297 6.57 -5.64 -24.39
N GLY A 298 5.44 -5.59 -25.12
CA GLY A 298 4.09 -5.68 -24.57
C GLY A 298 3.82 -6.84 -23.62
N ASP A 299 3.27 -6.47 -22.50
CA ASP A 299 2.52 -7.43 -21.70
C ASP A 299 1.38 -7.99 -22.53
N HIS A 300 1.23 -9.31 -22.62
CA HIS A 300 0.25 -9.94 -23.52
C HIS A 300 -0.35 -11.21 -22.92
N VAL A 301 -1.37 -11.69 -23.57
CA VAL A 301 -2.04 -12.95 -23.23
C VAL A 301 -1.73 -13.98 -24.30
N ASP A 302 -1.23 -15.11 -23.88
CA ASP A 302 -1.08 -16.30 -24.72
C ASP A 302 -2.36 -17.15 -24.65
N GLY A 303 -3.03 -17.32 -25.79
CA GLY A 303 -4.03 -18.36 -25.98
C GLY A 303 -5.33 -18.24 -25.18
N GLY A 304 -5.90 -17.07 -24.96
CA GLY A 304 -7.28 -16.94 -24.49
C GLY A 304 -7.51 -17.24 -23.00
N THR A 305 -6.53 -16.93 -22.14
CA THR A 305 -6.60 -17.13 -20.69
C THR A 305 -7.33 -16.03 -19.92
N SER A 306 -8.01 -15.12 -20.63
CA SER A 306 -8.71 -13.98 -20.04
C SER A 306 -10.22 -14.21 -20.03
N ARG A 307 -10.85 -13.91 -18.90
CA ARG A 307 -12.32 -14.03 -18.76
C ARG A 307 -12.86 -12.92 -17.85
N PHE A 308 -14.00 -12.38 -18.22
CA PHE A 308 -14.88 -11.66 -17.30
C PHE A 308 -15.87 -12.63 -16.66
N ASP A 309 -16.15 -12.46 -15.39
CA ASP A 309 -17.31 -13.08 -14.76
C ASP A 309 -18.58 -12.27 -15.01
N ALA A 310 -19.72 -12.77 -14.54
CA ALA A 310 -21.03 -12.14 -14.72
C ALA A 310 -21.19 -10.79 -13.97
N ASN A 311 -20.26 -10.46 -13.09
CA ASN A 311 -20.25 -9.23 -12.31
C ASN A 311 -19.25 -8.18 -12.85
N GLY A 312 -18.60 -8.46 -13.99
CA GLY A 312 -17.61 -7.56 -14.59
C GLY A 312 -16.22 -7.63 -13.96
N VAL A 313 -15.92 -8.68 -13.20
CA VAL A 313 -14.56 -8.94 -12.72
C VAL A 313 -13.77 -9.65 -13.80
N ILE A 314 -12.61 -9.11 -14.16
CA ILE A 314 -11.70 -9.76 -15.10
C ILE A 314 -10.63 -10.56 -14.37
N TYR A 315 -10.37 -11.75 -14.88
CA TYR A 315 -9.27 -12.65 -14.48
C TYR A 315 -8.39 -12.90 -15.71
N GLN A 316 -7.09 -12.62 -15.57
CA GLN A 316 -6.13 -12.83 -16.66
C GLN A 316 -4.87 -13.51 -16.14
N ALA A 317 -4.39 -14.52 -16.86
CA ALA A 317 -3.03 -15.01 -16.78
C ALA A 317 -2.25 -14.46 -17.98
N ILE A 318 -1.14 -13.79 -17.74
CA ILE A 318 -0.45 -12.98 -18.74
C ILE A 318 1.05 -13.24 -18.76
N CYS A 319 1.67 -13.04 -19.90
CA CYS A 319 3.10 -12.82 -20.03
C CYS A 319 3.40 -11.36 -19.62
N ALA A 320 4.08 -11.18 -18.53
CA ALA A 320 4.39 -9.87 -17.99
C ALA A 320 5.89 -9.66 -17.80
N ALA A 321 6.30 -8.40 -17.73
CA ALA A 321 7.69 -8.01 -17.50
C ALA A 321 8.67 -8.52 -18.59
N CYS A 322 8.23 -8.49 -19.86
CA CYS A 322 9.03 -8.96 -20.98
C CYS A 322 10.14 -7.95 -21.33
N PHE A 323 11.39 -8.45 -21.49
CA PHE A 323 12.54 -7.69 -22.01
C PHE A 323 12.89 -6.36 -21.30
N ILE A 324 12.85 -6.32 -19.98
CA ILE A 324 13.09 -5.10 -19.17
C ILE A 324 14.58 -4.70 -19.09
N SER A 325 15.51 -5.46 -19.64
CA SER A 325 16.97 -5.32 -19.39
C SER A 325 17.56 -3.93 -19.68
N ASN A 326 16.88 -3.09 -20.48
CA ASN A 326 17.35 -1.77 -20.86
C ASN A 326 16.69 -0.61 -20.07
N PHE A 327 15.77 -0.92 -19.14
CA PHE A 327 15.02 0.05 -18.37
C PHE A 327 15.03 -0.30 -16.87
N PRO A 328 16.17 -0.08 -16.18
CA PRO A 328 16.26 -0.34 -14.75
C PRO A 328 15.26 0.55 -13.99
N GLY A 329 14.38 -0.07 -13.21
CA GLY A 329 13.35 0.61 -12.40
C GLY A 329 11.92 0.47 -12.92
N THR A 330 11.70 -0.15 -14.08
CA THR A 330 10.36 -0.48 -14.56
C THR A 330 9.98 -1.87 -14.11
N THR A 331 8.93 -1.96 -13.30
CA THR A 331 8.37 -3.23 -12.83
C THR A 331 6.91 -3.31 -13.24
N PHE A 332 6.43 -4.52 -13.51
CA PHE A 332 4.99 -4.74 -13.66
C PHE A 332 4.29 -4.34 -12.34
N PRO A 333 3.23 -3.52 -12.37
CA PRO A 333 2.56 -3.06 -11.17
C PRO A 333 1.87 -4.23 -10.45
N VAL A 334 2.13 -4.37 -9.15
CA VAL A 334 1.54 -5.41 -8.29
C VAL A 334 0.93 -4.79 -7.05
N THR A 335 -0.10 -5.43 -6.51
CA THR A 335 -0.73 -5.00 -5.26
C THR A 335 0.14 -5.38 -4.05
N PRO A 336 0.13 -4.57 -2.95
CA PRO A 336 0.84 -4.93 -1.72
C PRO A 336 0.37 -6.28 -1.15
N GLY A 337 1.31 -7.08 -0.64
CA GLY A 337 1.01 -8.36 0.01
C GLY A 337 0.81 -9.56 -0.91
N VAL A 338 1.06 -9.43 -2.22
CA VAL A 338 1.01 -10.57 -3.14
C VAL A 338 2.15 -11.57 -2.89
N TRP A 339 1.92 -12.84 -3.25
CA TRP A 339 2.86 -13.94 -3.03
C TRP A 339 4.25 -13.68 -3.63
N ARG A 340 4.33 -13.06 -4.82
CA ARG A 340 5.59 -12.74 -5.49
C ARG A 340 5.52 -11.33 -6.10
N PRO A 341 6.07 -10.31 -5.41
CA PRO A 341 5.97 -8.93 -5.86
C PRO A 341 7.01 -8.52 -6.92
N ARG A 342 7.89 -9.43 -7.35
CA ARG A 342 8.95 -9.16 -8.35
C ARG A 342 9.11 -10.32 -9.32
N SER A 343 9.45 -10.01 -10.58
CA SER A 343 9.88 -10.98 -11.57
C SER A 343 11.11 -11.78 -11.11
N GLY A 344 11.12 -13.07 -11.41
CA GLY A 344 12.26 -13.96 -11.14
C GLY A 344 13.42 -13.79 -12.12
N ASN A 345 13.14 -13.36 -13.34
CA ASN A 345 14.12 -13.09 -14.39
C ASN A 345 13.77 -11.78 -15.11
N PRO A 346 14.57 -10.71 -14.96
CA PRO A 346 14.27 -9.42 -15.59
C PRO A 346 14.56 -9.39 -17.11
N ARG A 347 15.05 -10.45 -17.71
CA ARG A 347 15.38 -10.52 -19.14
C ARG A 347 14.39 -11.30 -19.97
N GLU A 348 13.42 -11.96 -19.35
CA GLU A 348 12.44 -12.83 -20.01
C GLU A 348 11.05 -12.55 -19.46
N CYS A 349 10.02 -12.92 -20.25
CA CYS A 349 8.63 -12.83 -19.81
C CYS A 349 8.39 -13.75 -18.60
N ASN A 350 7.54 -13.30 -17.70
CA ASN A 350 7.13 -14.05 -16.52
C ASN A 350 5.61 -14.18 -16.47
N LEU A 351 5.13 -15.27 -15.91
CA LEU A 351 3.70 -15.44 -15.67
C LEU A 351 3.26 -14.51 -14.54
N ALA A 352 2.26 -13.66 -14.83
CA ALA A 352 1.54 -12.89 -13.84
C ALA A 352 0.05 -13.21 -13.88
N ALA A 353 -0.64 -13.04 -12.74
CA ALA A 353 -2.09 -13.15 -12.64
C ALA A 353 -2.69 -11.80 -12.25
N ILE A 354 -3.70 -11.36 -12.98
CA ILE A 354 -4.43 -10.12 -12.73
C ILE A 354 -5.87 -10.47 -12.39
N LYS A 355 -6.39 -9.80 -11.33
CA LYS A 355 -7.81 -9.73 -11.03
C LYS A 355 -8.18 -8.25 -10.88
N ILE A 356 -9.07 -7.75 -11.72
CA ILE A 356 -9.60 -6.37 -11.65
C ILE A 356 -11.11 -6.44 -11.55
N GLU A 357 -11.66 -5.86 -10.50
CA GLU A 357 -13.09 -5.70 -10.29
C GLU A 357 -13.53 -4.32 -10.80
N MET A 358 -14.46 -4.32 -11.76
CA MET A 358 -15.06 -3.11 -12.34
C MET A 358 -16.51 -3.00 -11.86
N ASP A 359 -16.75 -2.14 -10.87
CA ASP A 359 -18.00 -2.06 -10.10
C ASP A 359 -19.11 -1.24 -10.81
N PHE A 360 -19.49 -1.67 -12.01
CA PHE A 360 -20.58 -1.01 -12.77
C PHE A 360 -21.88 -1.81 -12.80
N SER A 361 -21.83 -3.08 -12.39
CA SER A 361 -22.97 -4.01 -12.52
C SER A 361 -24.00 -3.93 -11.40
N GLY A 362 -23.75 -3.16 -10.32
CA GLY A 362 -24.70 -3.03 -9.22
C GLY A 362 -24.21 -3.58 -7.90
N VAL A 363 -25.12 -3.98 -7.00
CA VAL A 363 -24.75 -4.56 -5.71
C VAL A 363 -24.22 -5.97 -5.94
N THR A 364 -23.03 -6.22 -5.39
CA THR A 364 -22.43 -7.54 -5.23
C THR A 364 -21.98 -7.69 -3.79
N ASN A 365 -21.92 -8.89 -3.27
CA ASN A 365 -21.49 -9.15 -1.91
C ASN A 365 -20.66 -10.43 -1.78
N GLY A 366 -20.00 -10.56 -0.60
CA GLY A 366 -19.27 -11.77 -0.23
C GLY A 366 -19.08 -11.80 1.27
N ILE A 367 -19.22 -12.94 1.90
CA ILE A 367 -19.08 -13.07 3.35
C ILE A 367 -17.67 -13.56 3.70
N ARG A 368 -16.98 -12.79 4.53
CA ARG A 368 -15.78 -13.22 5.23
C ARG A 368 -16.09 -13.42 6.69
N THR A 369 -15.77 -14.59 7.21
CA THR A 369 -15.82 -14.91 8.63
C THR A 369 -14.49 -14.57 9.28
N ILE A 370 -14.53 -14.10 10.55
CA ILE A 370 -13.36 -13.84 11.37
C ILE A 370 -13.64 -14.45 12.74
N ILE A 371 -12.77 -15.35 13.18
CA ILE A 371 -12.84 -15.95 14.51
C ILE A 371 -11.46 -15.80 15.16
N ASP A 372 -11.41 -15.24 16.37
CA ASP A 372 -10.17 -14.96 17.11
C ASP A 372 -9.17 -14.12 16.27
N GLY A 373 -9.67 -13.13 15.52
CA GLY A 373 -8.89 -12.28 14.62
C GLY A 373 -8.37 -12.98 13.34
N LYS A 374 -8.71 -14.25 13.11
CA LYS A 374 -8.27 -15.03 11.94
C LYS A 374 -9.33 -14.97 10.84
N PRO A 375 -9.05 -14.34 9.69
CA PRO A 375 -9.99 -14.25 8.58
C PRO A 375 -10.18 -15.61 7.89
N TYR A 376 -11.36 -15.78 7.29
CA TYR A 376 -11.80 -16.99 6.57
C TYR A 376 -11.93 -18.26 7.45
N ARG A 377 -11.75 -18.14 8.75
CA ARG A 377 -12.03 -19.23 9.68
C ARG A 377 -13.54 -19.35 9.88
N ASN A 378 -14.10 -20.51 9.58
CA ASN A 378 -15.54 -20.76 9.63
C ASN A 378 -15.93 -21.91 10.58
N TYR A 379 -15.05 -22.26 11.53
CA TYR A 379 -15.32 -23.22 12.57
C TYR A 379 -14.69 -22.79 13.91
N GLY A 380 -15.31 -23.21 15.00
CA GLY A 380 -14.83 -22.91 16.35
C GLY A 380 -15.45 -23.82 17.40
N CYS A 381 -14.95 -23.69 18.63
CA CYS A 381 -15.48 -24.40 19.80
C CYS A 381 -16.63 -23.61 20.41
N VAL A 382 -17.70 -24.33 20.83
CA VAL A 382 -18.84 -23.72 21.55
C VAL A 382 -18.40 -23.20 22.94
N PRO A 383 -18.79 -21.98 23.39
CA PRO A 383 -19.39 -20.92 22.57
C PRO A 383 -18.36 -20.24 21.64
N VAL A 384 -18.78 -19.87 20.45
CA VAL A 384 -17.91 -19.16 19.51
C VAL A 384 -18.57 -17.89 19.01
N THR A 385 -17.86 -16.79 19.10
CA THR A 385 -18.24 -15.53 18.46
C THR A 385 -17.57 -15.44 17.10
N VAL A 386 -18.36 -15.16 16.08
CA VAL A 386 -17.93 -15.00 14.71
C VAL A 386 -18.26 -13.59 14.26
N ASP A 387 -17.23 -12.87 13.83
CA ASP A 387 -17.42 -11.60 13.14
C ASP A 387 -17.57 -11.86 11.64
N PHE A 388 -18.54 -11.21 11.03
CA PHE A 388 -18.86 -11.29 9.63
C PHE A 388 -18.61 -9.96 8.97
N LEU A 389 -18.07 -9.99 7.76
CA LEU A 389 -17.81 -8.81 6.96
C LEU A 389 -18.24 -9.07 5.51
N ASP A 390 -19.02 -8.14 4.93
CA ASP A 390 -19.16 -8.08 3.48
C ASP A 390 -17.84 -7.63 2.87
N THR A 391 -17.21 -8.49 2.07
CA THR A 391 -15.89 -8.23 1.48
C THR A 391 -15.92 -7.18 0.39
N LEU A 392 -17.07 -6.94 -0.21
CA LEU A 392 -17.24 -6.02 -1.36
C LEU A 392 -17.86 -4.68 -0.95
N GLN A 393 -18.65 -4.65 0.14
CA GLN A 393 -19.20 -3.44 0.77
C GLN A 393 -20.00 -2.53 -0.19
N LYS A 394 -20.72 -3.13 -1.14
CA LYS A 394 -21.46 -2.43 -2.19
C LYS A 394 -22.92 -2.10 -1.81
N GLY A 395 -23.40 -2.62 -0.69
CA GLY A 395 -24.73 -2.34 -0.15
C GLY A 395 -24.78 -1.06 0.68
N LYS A 396 -25.96 -0.52 0.85
CA LYS A 396 -26.31 0.52 1.84
C LYS A 396 -27.05 -0.07 3.03
N ILE A 397 -27.69 -1.22 2.84
CA ILE A 397 -28.39 -1.99 3.86
C ILE A 397 -27.92 -3.43 3.74
N TYR A 398 -27.66 -4.05 4.88
CA TYR A 398 -27.15 -5.42 5.00
C TYR A 398 -28.09 -6.22 5.90
N VAL A 399 -28.75 -7.22 5.33
CA VAL A 399 -29.65 -8.12 6.07
C VAL A 399 -28.93 -9.43 6.32
N TRP A 400 -28.75 -9.75 7.59
CA TRP A 400 -28.06 -10.92 8.08
C TRP A 400 -29.02 -11.95 8.63
N ASP A 401 -28.89 -13.21 8.20
CA ASP A 401 -29.51 -14.37 8.83
C ASP A 401 -28.38 -15.31 9.25
N PHE A 402 -28.21 -15.49 10.57
CA PHE A 402 -27.09 -16.26 11.11
C PHE A 402 -27.32 -17.77 11.13
N GLY A 403 -28.51 -18.25 10.73
CA GLY A 403 -28.85 -19.67 10.63
C GLY A 403 -29.17 -20.32 11.96
N ASP A 404 -29.12 -19.58 13.07
CA ASP A 404 -29.47 -20.03 14.43
C ASP A 404 -30.83 -19.51 14.91
N GLY A 405 -31.55 -18.82 14.01
CA GLY A 405 -32.84 -18.16 14.27
C GLY A 405 -32.72 -16.67 14.52
N ARG A 406 -31.51 -16.15 14.77
CA ARG A 406 -31.25 -14.73 14.86
C ARG A 406 -31.12 -14.13 13.46
N LYS A 407 -31.78 -12.98 13.26
CA LYS A 407 -31.65 -12.11 12.07
C LYS A 407 -31.39 -10.70 12.52
N ASP A 408 -30.67 -9.94 11.69
CA ASP A 408 -30.34 -8.55 11.97
C ASP A 408 -30.23 -7.74 10.69
N THR A 409 -30.41 -6.44 10.77
CA THR A 409 -30.28 -5.51 9.65
C THR A 409 -29.40 -4.33 10.05
N THR A 410 -28.34 -4.11 9.29
CA THR A 410 -27.34 -3.05 9.56
C THR A 410 -27.18 -2.14 8.37
N THR A 411 -26.64 -0.94 8.60
CA THR A 411 -26.18 -0.02 7.55
C THR A 411 -24.66 -0.05 7.41
N VAL A 412 -23.98 -0.84 8.25
CA VAL A 412 -22.54 -1.10 8.15
C VAL A 412 -22.31 -2.50 7.60
N PRO A 413 -21.23 -2.73 6.83
CA PRO A 413 -20.99 -3.98 6.13
C PRO A 413 -20.52 -5.13 7.03
N SER A 414 -20.62 -4.97 8.35
CA SER A 414 -20.16 -5.95 9.34
C SER A 414 -21.21 -6.23 10.40
N ASN A 415 -21.17 -7.43 10.96
CA ASN A 415 -21.98 -7.83 12.09
C ASN A 415 -21.28 -8.97 12.84
N SER A 416 -21.75 -9.31 14.03
CA SER A 416 -21.23 -10.45 14.80
C SER A 416 -22.34 -11.30 15.38
N ASN A 417 -22.08 -12.60 15.54
CA ASN A 417 -22.98 -13.51 16.21
C ASN A 417 -22.22 -14.52 17.09
N THR A 418 -22.79 -14.82 18.27
CA THR A 418 -22.24 -15.83 19.19
C THR A 418 -23.12 -17.07 19.16
N TYR A 419 -22.54 -18.17 18.73
CA TYR A 419 -23.20 -19.47 18.67
C TYR A 419 -22.95 -20.23 19.98
N ASN A 420 -24.03 -20.52 20.74
CA ASN A 420 -23.98 -21.18 22.04
C ASN A 420 -24.32 -22.68 21.98
N SER A 421 -24.56 -23.22 20.80
CA SER A 421 -24.88 -24.63 20.61
C SER A 421 -24.03 -25.23 19.49
N VAL A 422 -23.79 -26.55 19.62
CA VAL A 422 -23.10 -27.31 18.55
C VAL A 422 -23.99 -27.39 17.32
N GLY A 423 -23.43 -27.18 16.15
CA GLY A 423 -24.20 -27.24 14.90
C GLY A 423 -23.43 -26.75 13.69
N SER A 424 -24.09 -26.84 12.55
CA SER A 424 -23.66 -26.25 11.28
C SER A 424 -24.68 -25.19 10.88
N TYR A 425 -24.29 -23.95 10.89
CA TYR A 425 -25.16 -22.80 10.69
C TYR A 425 -24.92 -22.20 9.31
N ASN A 426 -25.93 -22.16 8.47
CA ASN A 426 -25.87 -21.51 7.16
C ASN A 426 -26.19 -20.03 7.34
N VAL A 427 -25.18 -19.21 7.17
CA VAL A 427 -25.28 -17.76 7.28
C VAL A 427 -25.56 -17.17 5.91
N THR A 428 -26.53 -16.28 5.85
CA THR A 428 -26.90 -15.55 4.64
C THR A 428 -26.73 -14.06 4.85
N LEU A 429 -26.14 -13.41 3.89
CA LEU A 429 -26.06 -11.96 3.80
C LEU A 429 -26.77 -11.49 2.54
N ILE A 430 -27.72 -10.54 2.66
CA ILE A 430 -28.30 -9.81 1.55
C ILE A 430 -27.85 -8.37 1.65
N SER A 431 -27.05 -7.92 0.68
CA SER A 431 -26.64 -6.53 0.54
C SER A 431 -27.59 -5.82 -0.43
N ILE A 432 -28.07 -4.63 -0.06
CA ILE A 432 -29.11 -3.89 -0.80
C ILE A 432 -28.67 -2.46 -1.04
N ASP A 433 -28.77 -1.98 -2.28
CA ASP A 433 -28.74 -0.57 -2.67
C ASP A 433 -29.75 -0.29 -3.78
N SER A 434 -30.86 0.34 -3.43
CA SER A 434 -31.95 0.66 -4.36
C SER A 434 -31.59 1.69 -5.44
N SER A 435 -30.44 2.34 -5.34
CA SER A 435 -29.94 3.27 -6.36
C SER A 435 -29.18 2.60 -7.51
N LYS A 436 -28.90 1.30 -7.39
CA LYS A 436 -28.15 0.50 -8.38
C LYS A 436 -29.08 -0.26 -9.31
N CYS A 437 -28.60 -0.66 -10.47
CA CYS A 437 -29.41 -1.45 -11.41
C CYS A 437 -29.66 -2.88 -10.92
N ILE A 438 -28.69 -3.50 -10.26
CA ILE A 438 -28.89 -4.69 -9.44
C ILE A 438 -29.03 -4.19 -8.00
N ILE A 439 -30.26 -4.16 -7.50
CA ILE A 439 -30.58 -3.56 -6.20
C ILE A 439 -30.15 -4.41 -5.02
N SER A 440 -29.93 -5.70 -5.17
CA SER A 440 -29.52 -6.61 -4.10
C SER A 440 -28.75 -7.81 -4.61
N ASP A 441 -27.86 -8.32 -3.78
CA ASP A 441 -27.16 -9.59 -3.99
C ASP A 441 -27.13 -10.39 -2.70
N THR A 442 -26.95 -11.71 -2.79
CA THR A 442 -26.99 -12.64 -1.66
C THR A 442 -25.76 -13.52 -1.63
N ALA A 443 -25.02 -13.49 -0.52
CA ALA A 443 -23.89 -14.38 -0.26
C ALA A 443 -24.21 -15.38 0.86
N TYR A 444 -23.54 -16.52 0.84
CA TYR A 444 -23.70 -17.60 1.80
C TYR A 444 -22.36 -18.03 2.37
N THR A 445 -22.37 -18.43 3.63
CA THR A 445 -21.25 -19.14 4.27
C THR A 445 -21.79 -20.10 5.31
N THR A 446 -20.98 -21.07 5.72
CA THR A 446 -21.38 -22.04 6.76
C THR A 446 -20.44 -21.94 7.92
N VAL A 447 -20.94 -21.73 9.13
CA VAL A 447 -20.20 -21.76 10.38
C VAL A 447 -20.42 -23.12 11.07
N ARG A 448 -19.33 -23.80 11.41
CA ARG A 448 -19.34 -25.10 12.09
C ARG A 448 -18.90 -24.94 13.55
N VAL A 449 -19.81 -25.17 14.46
CA VAL A 449 -19.59 -25.07 15.90
C VAL A 449 -19.48 -26.47 16.49
N ARG A 450 -18.38 -26.75 17.19
CA ARG A 450 -18.01 -28.07 17.66
C ARG A 450 -17.63 -28.06 19.13
N THR A 451 -17.45 -29.28 19.76
CA THR A 451 -17.00 -29.46 21.14
C THR A 451 -15.66 -30.14 21.26
N ASP A 452 -15.05 -30.53 20.15
CA ASP A 452 -13.82 -31.30 20.10
C ASP A 452 -12.57 -30.43 20.29
N ARG A 453 -12.51 -29.72 21.42
CA ARG A 453 -11.40 -28.88 21.84
C ARG A 453 -10.21 -29.70 22.30
N ALA A 454 -9.01 -29.37 21.85
CA ALA A 454 -7.77 -29.88 22.40
C ALA A 454 -7.23 -28.90 23.46
N GLU A 455 -6.87 -29.39 24.64
CA GLU A 455 -6.19 -28.58 25.65
C GLU A 455 -4.67 -28.65 25.42
N LEU A 456 -4.05 -27.50 25.10
CA LEU A 456 -2.63 -27.46 24.80
C LEU A 456 -1.78 -27.30 26.05
N GLY A 457 -0.66 -28.00 26.08
CA GLY A 457 0.28 -27.91 27.18
C GLY A 457 1.66 -28.45 26.77
N ALA A 458 2.69 -27.88 27.36
CA ALA A 458 4.06 -28.34 27.16
C ALA A 458 4.90 -28.13 28.41
N THR A 459 5.88 -29.01 28.63
CA THR A 459 6.92 -28.88 29.62
C THR A 459 8.29 -29.09 28.98
N PHE A 460 9.34 -28.69 29.68
CA PHE A 460 10.71 -28.90 29.18
C PHE A 460 11.65 -29.34 30.32
N ALA A 461 12.73 -29.99 29.94
CA ALA A 461 13.82 -30.35 30.83
C ALA A 461 15.18 -30.14 30.15
N LYS A 462 16.15 -29.61 30.90
CA LYS A 462 17.52 -29.47 30.40
C LYS A 462 18.18 -30.85 30.34
N LEU A 463 18.91 -31.13 29.28
CA LEU A 463 19.65 -32.37 29.11
C LEU A 463 21.10 -32.23 29.58
N LEU A 464 21.67 -33.37 30.05
CA LEU A 464 23.07 -33.43 30.40
C LEU A 464 23.98 -33.45 29.16
N PRO A 465 25.24 -32.93 29.25
CA PRO A 465 25.83 -32.26 30.41
C PRO A 465 25.19 -30.92 30.72
N CYS A 466 25.22 -30.47 31.99
CA CYS A 466 24.55 -29.25 32.45
C CYS A 466 24.94 -27.99 31.63
N GLU A 467 26.15 -27.93 31.11
CA GLU A 467 26.66 -26.82 30.30
C GLU A 467 26.11 -26.78 28.87
N SER A 468 25.43 -27.86 28.44
CA SER A 468 24.82 -27.89 27.10
C SER A 468 23.63 -26.95 26.99
N LEU A 469 23.33 -26.51 25.77
CA LEU A 469 22.13 -25.75 25.45
C LEU A 469 21.00 -26.64 24.91
N ASN A 470 21.08 -27.95 25.18
CA ASN A 470 20.13 -28.97 24.77
C ASN A 470 18.99 -29.13 25.77
N PHE A 471 17.77 -29.13 25.26
CA PHE A 471 16.55 -29.36 26.04
C PHE A 471 15.68 -30.43 25.42
N GLU A 472 14.95 -31.16 26.25
CA GLU A 472 13.89 -32.09 25.87
C GLU A 472 12.53 -31.45 26.20
N PHE A 473 11.71 -31.20 25.19
CA PHE A 473 10.36 -30.70 25.31
C PHE A 473 9.38 -31.86 25.27
N THR A 474 8.46 -31.85 26.21
CA THR A 474 7.39 -32.86 26.28
C THR A 474 6.06 -32.20 26.00
N ASN A 475 5.37 -32.66 24.96
CA ASN A 475 4.00 -32.24 24.68
C ASN A 475 3.08 -32.91 25.70
N THR A 476 2.40 -32.11 26.53
CA THR A 476 1.43 -32.55 27.56
C THR A 476 0.00 -32.24 27.15
N SER A 477 -0.24 -31.89 25.89
CA SER A 477 -1.59 -31.62 25.40
C SER A 477 -2.52 -32.80 25.53
N VAL A 478 -3.82 -32.53 25.78
CA VAL A 478 -4.85 -33.53 25.95
C VAL A 478 -5.92 -33.39 24.88
N GLY A 479 -6.16 -34.44 24.13
CA GLY A 479 -7.23 -34.48 23.12
C GLY A 479 -8.59 -34.83 23.74
N PRO A 480 -9.69 -34.48 23.07
CA PRO A 480 -11.02 -34.88 23.49
C PRO A 480 -11.21 -36.44 23.41
N PRO A 481 -12.08 -37.03 24.22
CA PRO A 481 -12.31 -38.48 24.21
C PRO A 481 -12.62 -39.01 22.81
N GLY A 482 -11.96 -40.13 22.46
CA GLY A 482 -12.17 -40.80 21.17
C GLY A 482 -11.49 -40.11 19.96
N LYS A 483 -10.65 -39.08 20.17
CA LYS A 483 -9.99 -38.31 19.11
C LYS A 483 -8.51 -38.15 19.44
N PRO A 484 -7.69 -39.19 19.22
CA PRO A 484 -6.25 -39.15 19.51
C PRO A 484 -5.52 -38.18 18.52
N PHE A 485 -4.40 -37.64 19.00
CA PHE A 485 -3.47 -36.86 18.16
C PHE A 485 -2.69 -37.78 17.19
N HIS A 486 -2.39 -37.24 16.03
CA HIS A 486 -1.62 -37.90 14.98
C HIS A 486 -0.18 -37.32 14.90
N ASP A 487 0.68 -37.94 14.15
CA ASP A 487 2.12 -37.59 14.05
C ASP A 487 2.39 -36.19 13.44
N SER A 488 1.40 -35.54 12.84
CA SER A 488 1.47 -34.19 12.26
C SER A 488 0.53 -33.18 12.92
N THR A 489 0.00 -33.48 14.13
CA THR A 489 -1.00 -32.62 14.79
C THR A 489 -0.40 -31.32 15.30
N PHE A 490 0.88 -31.31 15.67
CA PHE A 490 1.53 -30.17 16.31
C PHE A 490 2.74 -29.66 15.52
N THR A 491 3.01 -28.38 15.71
CA THR A 491 4.25 -27.75 15.19
C THR A 491 4.94 -27.04 16.35
N TRP A 492 6.22 -27.36 16.57
CA TRP A 492 7.10 -26.63 17.47
C TRP A 492 7.87 -25.53 16.73
N ASP A 493 7.84 -24.34 17.27
CA ASP A 493 8.69 -23.22 16.91
C ASP A 493 9.50 -22.83 18.16
N PHE A 494 10.83 -22.99 18.10
CA PHE A 494 11.68 -22.76 19.28
C PHE A 494 12.05 -21.29 19.48
N GLY A 495 11.66 -20.41 18.56
CA GLY A 495 11.87 -18.96 18.69
C GLY A 495 13.32 -18.52 18.51
N ASP A 496 14.18 -19.36 17.97
CA ASP A 496 15.62 -19.13 17.75
C ASP A 496 15.97 -18.94 16.26
N GLY A 497 14.95 -18.95 15.39
CA GLY A 497 15.12 -18.84 13.93
C GLY A 497 15.34 -20.17 13.22
N SER A 498 15.41 -21.30 13.95
CA SER A 498 15.42 -22.63 13.36
C SER A 498 14.08 -22.97 12.67
N ALA A 499 14.10 -23.91 11.74
CA ALA A 499 12.90 -24.35 11.06
C ALA A 499 11.91 -25.01 12.05
N PRO A 500 10.60 -24.71 11.99
CA PRO A 500 9.60 -25.35 12.82
C PRO A 500 9.58 -26.88 12.61
N VAL A 501 9.35 -27.61 13.70
CA VAL A 501 9.36 -29.09 13.70
C VAL A 501 7.94 -29.61 13.85
N ILE A 502 7.46 -30.38 12.88
CA ILE A 502 6.14 -31.03 12.92
C ILE A 502 6.24 -32.34 13.68
N THR A 503 5.35 -32.54 14.67
CA THR A 503 5.36 -33.73 15.53
C THR A 503 3.96 -34.20 15.90
N GLY A 504 3.88 -35.46 16.45
CA GLY A 504 2.74 -35.93 17.19
C GLY A 504 2.81 -35.60 18.69
N PRO A 505 2.02 -36.33 19.54
CA PRO A 505 2.03 -36.18 20.98
C PRO A 505 3.26 -36.90 21.59
N GLY A 506 4.41 -36.27 21.57
CA GLY A 506 5.63 -36.91 22.04
C GLY A 506 6.66 -35.89 22.53
N LYS A 507 7.89 -36.38 22.64
CA LYS A 507 9.03 -35.60 23.07
C LYS A 507 9.82 -35.15 21.83
N VAL A 508 10.33 -33.93 21.89
CA VAL A 508 11.27 -33.39 20.88
C VAL A 508 12.49 -32.82 21.60
N ARG A 509 13.64 -33.00 21.00
CA ARG A 509 14.90 -32.42 21.50
C ARG A 509 15.30 -31.29 20.60
N HIS A 510 15.79 -30.21 21.25
CA HIS A 510 16.30 -29.05 20.55
C HIS A 510 17.54 -28.49 21.22
N GLU A 511 18.52 -28.11 20.41
CA GLU A 511 19.74 -27.42 20.85
C GLU A 511 19.68 -25.96 20.42
N PHE A 512 19.70 -25.04 21.39
CA PHE A 512 19.69 -23.61 21.09
C PHE A 512 21.07 -23.12 20.67
N PRO A 513 21.16 -22.20 19.69
CA PRO A 513 22.46 -21.77 19.14
C PRO A 513 23.29 -20.91 20.08
N SER A 514 22.65 -20.27 21.05
CA SER A 514 23.32 -19.37 22.02
C SER A 514 22.51 -19.24 23.32
N PRO A 515 23.13 -18.77 24.40
CA PRO A 515 22.38 -18.33 25.57
C PRO A 515 21.45 -17.18 25.24
N GLY A 516 20.22 -17.19 25.79
CA GLY A 516 19.22 -16.18 25.52
C GLY A 516 17.85 -16.49 26.16
N THR A 517 16.90 -15.63 25.93
CA THR A 517 15.49 -15.86 26.26
C THR A 517 14.73 -16.20 24.98
N TYR A 518 14.09 -17.35 24.97
CA TYR A 518 13.37 -17.87 23.80
C TYR A 518 11.89 -18.03 24.12
N ASN A 519 11.04 -17.69 23.16
CA ASN A 519 9.60 -17.88 23.24
C ASN A 519 9.22 -19.10 22.40
N VAL A 520 9.21 -20.25 23.05
CA VAL A 520 8.90 -21.54 22.43
C VAL A 520 7.39 -21.69 22.28
N LYS A 521 6.94 -22.05 21.09
CA LYS A 521 5.52 -22.22 20.76
C LYS A 521 5.21 -23.65 20.33
N LEU A 522 4.17 -24.18 20.89
CA LEU A 522 3.52 -25.42 20.45
C LEU A 522 2.21 -25.06 19.79
N SER A 523 2.12 -25.19 18.48
CA SER A 523 0.93 -24.84 17.70
C SER A 523 0.16 -26.10 17.30
N LEU A 524 -1.16 -26.08 17.52
CA LEU A 524 -2.11 -27.07 17.02
C LEU A 524 -2.46 -26.69 15.58
N ALA A 525 -1.98 -27.45 14.59
CA ALA A 525 -2.22 -27.21 13.17
C ALA A 525 -3.42 -28.00 12.62
N ASP A 526 -3.79 -29.09 13.26
CA ASP A 526 -4.80 -30.03 12.79
C ASP A 526 -6.23 -29.47 12.92
N THR A 527 -6.84 -29.11 11.80
CA THR A 527 -8.22 -28.57 11.72
C THR A 527 -9.32 -29.55 12.14
N ASN A 528 -8.95 -30.79 12.44
CA ASN A 528 -9.87 -31.72 13.05
C ASN A 528 -10.30 -31.28 14.46
N TYR A 529 -9.58 -30.45 15.15
CA TYR A 529 -9.92 -29.89 16.45
C TYR A 529 -10.56 -28.52 16.30
N CYS A 530 -11.59 -28.22 17.09
CA CYS A 530 -12.37 -26.98 16.94
C CYS A 530 -11.59 -25.70 17.27
N ASN A 531 -10.57 -25.78 18.13
CA ASN A 531 -9.70 -24.67 18.47
C ASN A 531 -8.48 -24.51 17.54
N ALA A 532 -8.26 -25.37 16.55
CA ALA A 532 -7.18 -25.18 15.58
C ALA A 532 -7.47 -24.01 14.64
N PRO A 533 -6.46 -23.20 14.26
CA PRO A 533 -5.13 -23.18 14.85
C PRO A 533 -5.11 -22.52 16.22
N ASP A 534 -4.52 -23.18 17.20
CA ASP A 534 -4.32 -22.66 18.55
C ASP A 534 -2.84 -22.80 18.94
N THR A 535 -2.37 -22.03 19.90
CA THR A 535 -0.95 -22.01 20.25
C THR A 535 -0.76 -21.88 21.76
N PHE A 536 0.03 -22.77 22.30
CA PHE A 536 0.57 -22.67 23.65
C PHE A 536 2.00 -22.12 23.55
N ALA A 537 2.31 -21.08 24.33
CA ALA A 537 3.63 -20.48 24.35
C ALA A 537 4.24 -20.56 25.75
N LEU A 538 5.53 -20.80 25.80
CA LEU A 538 6.31 -20.72 27.03
C LEU A 538 7.58 -19.91 26.79
N THR A 539 7.87 -19.00 27.71
CA THR A 539 9.11 -18.25 27.69
C THR A 539 10.13 -18.96 28.54
N MET A 540 11.27 -19.31 27.98
CA MET A 540 12.34 -19.97 28.70
C MET A 540 13.67 -19.27 28.52
N ARG A 541 14.47 -19.32 29.58
CA ARG A 541 15.84 -18.85 29.55
C ARG A 541 16.79 -20.02 29.31
N VAL A 542 17.65 -19.86 28.34
CA VAL A 542 18.67 -20.84 27.95
C VAL A 542 20.02 -20.26 28.29
N ALA A 543 20.68 -20.84 29.26
CA ALA A 543 22.07 -20.48 29.59
C ALA A 543 22.76 -21.64 30.33
N PRO A 544 24.09 -21.84 30.12
CA PRO A 544 24.84 -22.79 30.93
C PRO A 544 24.99 -22.28 32.36
N ASN A 545 25.28 -20.99 32.53
CA ASN A 545 25.49 -20.32 33.82
C ASN A 545 24.69 -19.02 33.87
N VAL A 546 24.29 -18.62 35.08
CA VAL A 546 23.81 -17.27 35.33
C VAL A 546 25.02 -16.34 35.47
N LYS A 547 24.95 -15.14 34.91
CA LYS A 547 25.97 -14.08 35.09
C LYS A 547 25.25 -12.79 35.43
N ALA A 548 25.54 -12.27 36.62
CA ALA A 548 24.99 -11.00 37.06
C ALA A 548 25.69 -9.84 36.37
N ARG A 549 24.96 -8.93 35.75
CA ARG A 549 25.43 -7.71 35.10
C ARG A 549 24.38 -6.64 35.16
N PHE A 550 24.79 -5.41 35.33
CA PHE A 550 23.94 -4.24 35.19
C PHE A 550 24.75 -3.00 34.83
N ASP A 551 24.10 -2.02 34.28
CA ASP A 551 24.61 -0.70 33.96
C ASP A 551 23.81 0.35 34.72
N THR A 552 24.49 1.42 35.17
CA THR A 552 23.89 2.58 35.81
C THR A 552 24.88 3.75 35.73
N ASP A 553 24.44 4.97 35.99
CA ASP A 553 25.29 6.13 36.03
C ASP A 553 26.28 6.04 37.22
N PRO A 554 27.59 6.22 37.00
CA PRO A 554 28.63 6.04 38.06
C PRO A 554 28.60 7.14 39.11
N GLU A 555 28.03 8.30 38.81
CA GLU A 555 27.92 9.44 39.73
C GLU A 555 26.72 10.34 39.42
N GLY A 556 26.25 11.05 40.42
CA GLY A 556 25.19 12.05 40.31
C GLY A 556 25.20 13.04 41.46
N CYS A 557 24.38 14.06 41.41
CA CYS A 557 24.22 15.09 42.44
C CYS A 557 23.06 14.72 43.36
N VAL A 558 23.23 14.95 44.68
CA VAL A 558 22.20 14.72 45.69
C VAL A 558 21.00 15.70 45.50
N PRO A 559 19.73 15.26 45.52
CA PRO A 559 19.28 13.87 45.46
C PRO A 559 19.57 13.26 44.06
N HIS A 560 20.11 12.02 44.05
CA HIS A 560 20.44 11.33 42.80
C HIS A 560 19.46 10.20 42.54
N HIS A 561 18.74 10.32 41.44
CA HIS A 561 17.84 9.29 40.93
C HIS A 561 18.63 8.36 40.02
N ALA A 562 18.96 7.15 40.50
CA ALA A 562 19.70 6.14 39.75
C ALA A 562 18.73 5.13 39.10
N VAL A 563 18.91 4.86 37.80
CA VAL A 563 18.22 3.83 37.06
C VAL A 563 19.16 2.65 36.86
N PHE A 564 18.72 1.45 37.20
CA PHE A 564 19.50 0.23 37.07
C PHE A 564 19.03 -0.60 35.87
N ASN A 565 19.81 -0.62 34.82
CA ASN A 565 19.53 -1.43 33.64
C ASN A 565 20.16 -2.81 33.84
N ASN A 566 19.32 -3.83 34.10
CA ASN A 566 19.75 -5.20 34.29
C ASN A 566 20.10 -5.85 32.95
N THR A 567 21.38 -6.22 32.77
CA THR A 567 21.90 -6.86 31.55
C THR A 567 22.43 -8.27 31.85
N SER A 568 21.95 -8.90 32.94
CA SER A 568 22.34 -10.26 33.35
C SER A 568 22.04 -11.32 32.29
N GLU A 569 22.93 -12.27 32.13
CA GLU A 569 22.68 -13.48 31.33
C GLU A 569 21.93 -14.50 32.21
N ALA A 570 20.76 -14.93 31.77
CA ALA A 570 19.80 -15.72 32.52
C ALA A 570 19.23 -14.93 33.74
N GLY A 571 18.63 -15.63 34.70
CA GLY A 571 18.08 -15.04 35.93
C GLY A 571 16.57 -15.24 36.05
N GLN A 572 16.19 -15.90 37.14
CA GLN A 572 14.80 -16.21 37.51
C GLN A 572 14.29 -15.24 38.59
N SER A 573 15.18 -14.84 39.49
CA SER A 573 14.94 -13.84 40.51
C SER A 573 16.15 -12.96 40.74
N PHE A 574 15.89 -11.75 41.19
CA PHE A 574 16.85 -10.67 41.34
C PHE A 574 16.77 -10.11 42.76
N TYR A 575 17.91 -9.81 43.35
CA TYR A 575 17.99 -9.14 44.65
C TYR A 575 19.01 -8.03 44.54
N TRP A 576 18.57 -6.82 44.76
CA TRP A 576 19.35 -5.61 44.77
C TRP A 576 19.58 -5.13 46.22
N ASP A 577 20.79 -4.78 46.54
CA ASP A 577 21.17 -4.04 47.73
C ASP A 577 21.82 -2.75 47.24
N PHE A 578 21.20 -1.62 47.51
CA PHE A 578 21.64 -0.33 46.96
C PHE A 578 22.82 0.28 47.77
N GLY A 579 23.22 -0.36 48.86
CA GLY A 579 24.37 0.06 49.67
C GLY A 579 24.09 1.18 50.68
N ASP A 580 22.82 1.60 50.76
CA ASP A 580 22.32 2.58 51.75
C ASP A 580 21.39 1.94 52.80
N GLY A 581 21.27 0.63 52.79
CA GLY A 581 20.40 -0.18 53.63
C GLY A 581 19.04 -0.49 53.04
N THR A 582 18.75 -0.03 51.83
CA THR A 582 17.52 -0.36 51.08
C THR A 582 17.77 -1.44 50.05
N THR A 583 16.69 -2.15 49.64
CA THR A 583 16.78 -3.29 48.74
C THR A 583 15.62 -3.32 47.77
N SER A 584 15.76 -4.04 46.61
CA SER A 584 14.69 -4.33 45.70
C SER A 584 14.77 -5.75 45.14
N THR A 585 13.65 -6.28 44.67
CA THR A 585 13.55 -7.57 43.92
C THR A 585 13.07 -7.40 42.49
N GLU A 586 12.92 -6.19 42.03
CA GLU A 586 12.52 -5.88 40.66
C GLU A 586 13.61 -6.26 39.67
N PHE A 587 13.22 -6.49 38.40
CA PHE A 587 14.18 -6.81 37.34
C PHE A 587 15.12 -5.65 37.07
N ALA A 588 14.60 -4.45 36.95
CA ALA A 588 15.31 -3.22 36.63
C ALA A 588 14.71 -2.09 37.50
N PRO A 589 15.18 -1.95 38.75
CA PRO A 589 14.67 -0.96 39.70
C PRO A 589 15.21 0.44 39.41
N GLU A 590 14.51 1.42 39.96
CA GLU A 590 15.00 2.79 40.15
C GLU A 590 15.22 3.05 41.65
N HIS A 591 16.19 3.90 41.99
CA HIS A 591 16.46 4.24 43.39
C HIS A 591 16.94 5.69 43.54
N GLU A 592 16.49 6.36 44.59
CA GLU A 592 16.85 7.73 44.89
C GLU A 592 17.80 7.79 46.13
N TYR A 593 19.02 8.25 45.91
CA TYR A 593 19.98 8.53 46.98
C TYR A 593 19.83 9.97 47.47
N THR A 594 19.37 10.10 48.69
CA THR A 594 19.10 11.42 49.34
C THR A 594 20.26 11.96 50.14
N ALA A 595 21.37 11.23 50.28
CA ALA A 595 22.56 11.65 51.00
C ALA A 595 23.84 11.54 50.17
N VAL A 596 24.80 12.38 50.41
CA VAL A 596 26.13 12.32 49.81
C VAL A 596 26.89 11.09 50.27
N GLY A 597 27.50 10.33 49.37
CA GLY A 597 28.24 9.13 49.72
C GLY A 597 28.71 8.32 48.54
N ALA A 598 29.49 7.28 48.83
CA ALA A 598 29.85 6.25 47.85
C ALA A 598 29.06 4.98 48.19
N TYR A 599 28.12 4.63 47.39
CA TYR A 599 27.20 3.50 47.58
C TYR A 599 27.65 2.31 46.76
N ARG A 600 27.91 1.18 47.41
CA ARG A 600 28.30 -0.06 46.75
C ARG A 600 27.07 -0.89 46.48
N VAL A 601 26.51 -0.73 45.32
CA VAL A 601 25.35 -1.48 44.84
C VAL A 601 25.75 -2.92 44.56
N LYS A 602 24.92 -3.88 44.99
CA LYS A 602 25.09 -5.30 44.75
C LYS A 602 23.86 -5.87 44.06
N LEU A 603 24.04 -6.58 42.95
CA LEU A 603 23.01 -7.41 42.32
C LEU A 603 23.35 -8.87 42.56
N ILE A 604 22.40 -9.63 43.09
CA ILE A 604 22.42 -11.10 43.12
C ILE A 604 21.34 -11.60 42.13
N VAL A 605 21.75 -12.48 41.23
CA VAL A 605 20.87 -13.12 40.25
C VAL A 605 20.82 -14.61 40.54
N VAL A 606 19.63 -15.17 40.61
CA VAL A 606 19.37 -16.61 40.84
C VAL A 606 18.61 -17.20 39.68
N ASP A 607 19.10 -18.32 39.15
CA ASP A 607 18.38 -19.14 38.16
C ASP A 607 18.68 -20.63 38.40
N THR A 608 17.68 -21.32 38.89
CA THR A 608 17.78 -22.75 39.27
C THR A 608 17.98 -23.68 38.07
N MET A 609 17.76 -23.18 36.86
CA MET A 609 17.95 -23.93 35.59
C MET A 609 19.37 -23.88 35.07
N THR A 610 20.26 -23.09 35.66
CA THR A 610 21.66 -22.97 35.29
C THR A 610 22.55 -23.84 36.18
N CYS A 611 23.78 -24.11 35.74
CA CYS A 611 24.74 -24.95 36.48
C CYS A 611 25.21 -24.33 37.80
N ASN A 612 25.53 -23.04 37.78
CA ASN A 612 25.98 -22.31 38.97
C ASN A 612 24.82 -21.79 39.85
N LYS A 613 23.60 -21.83 39.41
CA LYS A 613 22.32 -21.44 40.07
C LYS A 613 22.23 -20.01 40.58
N SER A 614 23.36 -19.33 40.83
CA SER A 614 23.40 -17.93 41.24
C SER A 614 24.76 -17.27 40.91
N ASP A 615 24.71 -15.97 40.70
CA ASP A 615 25.88 -15.11 40.53
C ASP A 615 25.61 -13.73 41.15
N SER A 616 26.68 -12.96 41.39
CA SER A 616 26.52 -11.61 41.92
C SER A 616 27.58 -10.65 41.38
N THR A 617 27.21 -9.41 41.22
CA THR A 617 28.08 -8.32 40.76
C THR A 617 27.91 -7.08 41.63
N PHE A 618 28.89 -6.19 41.57
CA PHE A 618 28.92 -4.95 42.37
C PHE A 618 29.27 -3.77 41.45
N PHE A 619 28.69 -2.63 41.77
CA PHE A 619 29.05 -1.36 41.15
C PHE A 619 29.01 -0.25 42.20
N THR A 620 29.88 0.77 42.12
CA THR A 620 29.91 1.86 43.09
C THR A 620 29.40 3.14 42.44
N ILE A 621 28.36 3.73 43.02
CA ILE A 621 27.78 5.01 42.62
C ILE A 621 28.30 6.08 43.60
N ASN A 622 28.79 7.20 43.07
CA ASN A 622 29.25 8.34 43.87
C ASN A 622 28.20 9.46 43.82
N VAL A 623 27.51 9.67 44.94
CA VAL A 623 26.56 10.78 45.07
C VAL A 623 27.28 12.01 45.59
N ARG A 624 27.32 13.04 44.79
CA ARG A 624 28.10 14.26 45.01
C ARG A 624 27.23 15.34 45.70
N PRO A 625 27.85 16.16 46.57
CA PRO A 625 27.13 17.28 47.14
C PRO A 625 26.77 18.33 46.07
N ILE A 626 25.73 19.08 46.31
CA ILE A 626 25.41 20.29 45.53
C ILE A 626 26.08 21.51 46.18
N PRO A 627 26.42 22.56 45.44
CA PRO A 627 26.81 23.82 46.03
C PRO A 627 25.63 24.51 46.71
N THR A 628 25.84 25.62 47.37
CA THR A 628 24.73 26.50 47.81
C THR A 628 24.80 27.80 47.01
N ALA A 629 23.85 28.03 46.15
CA ALA A 629 23.74 29.24 45.35
C ALA A 629 23.26 30.43 46.24
N GLY A 630 23.92 31.56 46.13
CA GLY A 630 23.53 32.76 46.85
C GLY A 630 24.06 34.00 46.16
N PHE A 631 23.32 35.06 46.19
CA PHE A 631 23.79 36.38 45.77
C PHE A 631 23.08 37.51 46.47
N THR A 632 23.71 38.68 46.44
CA THR A 632 23.11 39.96 46.79
C THR A 632 23.25 40.93 45.60
N PHE A 633 22.46 41.97 45.55
CA PHE A 633 22.52 42.99 44.53
C PHE A 633 22.38 44.40 45.07
N SER A 634 22.89 45.38 44.35
CA SER A 634 22.85 46.79 44.69
C SER A 634 22.68 47.62 43.40
N PRO A 635 21.80 48.64 43.41
CA PRO A 635 20.99 49.11 44.53
C PRO A 635 19.77 48.20 44.77
N VAL A 636 19.39 47.99 46.05
CA VAL A 636 18.18 47.23 46.42
C VAL A 636 16.88 48.00 46.09
N SER A 637 16.92 49.32 46.31
CA SER A 637 15.88 50.22 45.82
C SER A 637 16.27 50.72 44.44
N PRO A 638 15.41 50.58 43.44
CA PRO A 638 15.78 50.92 42.08
C PRO A 638 16.11 52.41 41.94
N LEU A 639 17.23 52.67 41.28
CA LEU A 639 17.66 54.03 40.89
C LEU A 639 17.54 54.17 39.37
N GLU A 640 17.08 55.32 38.91
CA GLU A 640 16.84 55.59 37.49
C GLU A 640 18.11 55.42 36.65
N ASN A 641 17.99 54.63 35.57
CA ASN A 641 19.06 54.36 34.60
C ASN A 641 20.39 53.85 35.22
N THR A 642 20.30 53.22 36.35
CA THR A 642 21.50 52.76 37.10
C THR A 642 21.65 51.27 36.91
N PRO A 643 22.86 50.79 36.53
CA PRO A 643 23.13 49.34 36.41
C PRO A 643 23.05 48.69 37.81
N THR A 644 22.57 47.46 37.82
CA THR A 644 22.57 46.60 39.00
C THR A 644 23.89 45.84 39.10
N THR A 645 24.56 45.94 40.22
CA THR A 645 25.75 45.17 40.53
C THR A 645 25.37 43.94 41.34
N TYR A 646 25.79 42.78 40.93
CA TYR A 646 25.51 41.53 41.61
C TYR A 646 26.77 41.04 42.33
N THR A 647 26.64 40.65 43.59
CA THR A 647 27.71 40.05 44.40
C THR A 647 27.35 38.60 44.68
N ASN A 648 28.10 37.69 44.12
CA ASN A 648 27.97 36.27 44.36
C ASN A 648 28.39 35.91 45.78
N THR A 649 27.55 35.21 46.50
CA THR A 649 27.79 34.71 47.86
C THR A 649 27.64 33.19 47.92
N SER A 650 27.68 32.51 46.79
CA SER A 650 27.57 31.06 46.73
C SER A 650 28.72 30.35 47.46
N LEU A 651 28.40 29.21 48.05
CA LEU A 651 29.37 28.36 48.77
C LEU A 651 29.63 27.07 48.03
N ASN A 652 30.88 26.62 48.02
CA ASN A 652 31.32 25.38 47.39
C ASN A 652 31.05 25.32 45.87
N ALA A 653 31.02 26.43 45.19
CA ALA A 653 30.86 26.57 43.76
C ALA A 653 32.14 27.11 43.10
N ILE A 654 32.37 26.71 41.81
CA ILE A 654 33.55 27.13 41.05
C ILE A 654 33.19 27.83 39.73
N SER A 655 31.95 27.68 39.25
CA SER A 655 31.48 28.35 38.04
C SER A 655 30.03 28.78 38.16
N TYR A 656 29.66 29.76 37.38
CA TYR A 656 28.40 30.47 37.56
C TYR A 656 27.75 30.78 36.24
N LYS A 657 26.41 30.80 36.22
CA LYS A 657 25.60 31.25 35.11
C LYS A 657 24.43 32.10 35.61
N TRP A 658 24.39 33.34 35.15
CA TRP A 658 23.36 34.29 35.50
C TRP A 658 22.32 34.41 34.37
N PHE A 659 21.10 34.56 34.78
CA PHE A 659 19.96 34.91 33.95
C PHE A 659 19.29 36.13 34.59
N PHE A 660 19.31 37.27 33.91
CA PHE A 660 18.83 38.52 34.55
C PHE A 660 17.32 38.68 34.48
N GLY A 661 16.62 37.85 33.71
CA GLY A 661 15.16 37.86 33.57
C GLY A 661 14.64 38.71 32.41
N ASP A 662 15.51 39.45 31.73
CA ASP A 662 15.21 40.27 30.55
C ASP A 662 15.71 39.59 29.23
N GLY A 663 16.24 38.40 29.31
CA GLY A 663 16.84 37.62 28.21
C GLY A 663 18.37 37.64 28.19
N ASP A 664 18.99 38.53 28.88
CA ASP A 664 20.45 38.59 28.98
C ASP A 664 21.01 37.62 30.03
N THR A 665 22.26 37.18 29.81
CA THR A 665 22.98 36.22 30.66
C THR A 665 24.43 36.61 30.91
N SER A 666 25.01 36.08 31.97
CA SER A 666 26.44 36.26 32.27
C SER A 666 27.05 35.01 32.88
N VAL A 667 28.38 34.85 32.73
CA VAL A 667 29.15 33.80 33.41
C VAL A 667 30.19 34.39 34.36
N GLN A 668 30.18 35.69 34.52
CA GLN A 668 31.09 36.38 35.46
C GLN A 668 30.73 36.03 36.91
N VAL A 669 31.75 36.06 37.80
CA VAL A 669 31.54 35.79 39.24
C VAL A 669 30.59 36.84 39.82
N ASN A 670 30.88 38.11 39.54
CA ASN A 670 30.13 39.28 40.03
C ASN A 670 29.79 40.16 38.83
N PRO A 671 28.70 39.90 38.14
CA PRO A 671 28.34 40.71 36.98
C PRO A 671 27.74 42.06 37.35
N VAL A 672 27.79 42.97 36.37
CA VAL A 672 27.04 44.21 36.39
C VAL A 672 26.09 44.18 35.19
N HIS A 673 24.81 44.44 35.41
CA HIS A 673 23.82 44.38 34.34
C HIS A 673 22.97 45.65 34.33
N GLN A 674 22.73 46.18 33.13
CA GLN A 674 21.91 47.33 32.90
C GLN A 674 20.60 46.91 32.20
N PHE A 675 19.51 46.94 32.92
CA PHE A 675 18.19 46.67 32.32
C PHE A 675 17.82 47.79 31.32
N ASN A 676 17.11 47.41 30.28
CA ASN A 676 16.67 48.33 29.19
C ASN A 676 15.16 48.66 29.22
N ALA A 677 14.44 48.21 30.26
CA ALA A 677 13.02 48.50 30.47
C ALA A 677 12.69 48.61 31.95
N ASN A 678 11.64 49.32 32.27
CA ASN A 678 11.05 49.33 33.62
C ASN A 678 10.45 47.95 33.92
N GLY A 679 10.57 47.50 35.15
CA GLY A 679 9.90 46.28 35.57
C GLY A 679 10.63 45.55 36.70
N ASP A 680 9.98 44.46 37.10
CA ASP A 680 10.50 43.48 38.04
C ASP A 680 11.03 42.30 37.28
N PHE A 681 12.30 42.01 37.39
CA PHE A 681 13.01 40.96 36.71
C PHE A 681 13.38 39.85 37.68
N ASN A 682 12.99 38.61 37.38
CA ASN A 682 13.38 37.43 38.15
C ASN A 682 14.81 37.02 37.77
N THR A 683 15.80 37.55 38.48
CA THR A 683 17.20 37.24 38.29
C THR A 683 17.57 35.94 38.97
N CYS A 684 18.16 35.00 38.24
CA CYS A 684 18.58 33.71 38.74
C CYS A 684 20.08 33.51 38.56
N LEU A 685 20.73 32.97 39.59
CA LEU A 685 22.09 32.49 39.58
C LEU A 685 22.07 30.96 39.68
N ILE A 686 22.70 30.29 38.73
CA ILE A 686 23.03 28.87 38.79
C ILE A 686 24.51 28.80 39.15
N ALA A 687 24.80 28.16 40.27
CA ALA A 687 26.15 27.92 40.76
C ALA A 687 26.52 26.45 40.59
N TYR A 688 27.66 26.14 40.03
CA TYR A 688 28.17 24.78 39.79
C TYR A 688 29.39 24.50 40.63
N ASN A 689 29.47 23.33 41.23
CA ASN A 689 30.69 22.89 41.93
C ASN A 689 31.68 22.17 40.98
N GLN A 690 32.78 21.64 41.53
CA GLN A 690 33.83 20.94 40.77
C GLN A 690 33.35 19.60 40.13
N TYR A 691 32.24 19.07 40.57
CA TYR A 691 31.62 17.85 40.03
C TYR A 691 30.55 18.13 38.97
N GLY A 692 30.30 19.42 38.67
CA GLY A 692 29.25 19.85 37.75
C GLY A 692 27.86 19.89 38.37
N CYS A 693 27.70 19.65 39.67
CA CYS A 693 26.40 19.73 40.33
C CYS A 693 25.92 21.17 40.43
N PRO A 694 24.70 21.50 40.01
CA PRO A 694 24.15 22.85 40.09
C PRO A 694 23.32 23.06 41.36
N ASP A 695 23.26 24.33 41.79
CA ASP A 695 22.19 24.84 42.61
C ASP A 695 21.72 26.20 42.07
N THR A 696 20.46 26.55 42.29
CA THR A 696 19.87 27.72 41.69
C THR A 696 19.14 28.56 42.72
N VAL A 697 19.43 29.84 42.72
CA VAL A 697 18.70 30.83 43.52
C VAL A 697 18.21 31.96 42.63
N CYS A 698 17.00 32.39 42.86
CA CYS A 698 16.36 33.51 42.12
C CYS A 698 15.89 34.57 43.09
N GLN A 699 16.05 35.83 42.68
CA GLN A 699 15.55 36.99 43.43
C GLN A 699 14.94 37.98 42.44
N THR A 700 13.86 38.67 42.85
CA THR A 700 13.25 39.73 42.04
C THR A 700 14.10 41.00 42.16
N VAL A 701 14.50 41.56 41.06
CA VAL A 701 15.26 42.79 40.93
C VAL A 701 14.40 43.82 40.21
N SER A 702 14.04 44.89 40.85
CA SER A 702 13.29 45.99 40.22
C SER A 702 14.23 46.97 39.52
N ALA A 703 13.87 47.44 38.34
CA ALA A 703 14.61 48.43 37.57
C ALA A 703 13.70 49.60 37.12
N ILE A 704 14.25 50.80 37.24
CA ILE A 704 13.63 52.03 36.70
C ILE A 704 14.51 52.49 35.54
N VAL A 705 13.95 52.52 34.37
CA VAL A 705 14.67 52.90 33.13
C VAL A 705 13.87 53.99 32.42
N SER A 706 14.37 55.19 32.44
CA SER A 706 13.74 56.30 31.74
C SER A 706 14.31 56.43 30.32
N PRO A 707 13.46 56.65 29.31
CA PRO A 707 13.87 56.83 27.91
C PRO A 707 14.89 57.94 27.74
N LEU A 708 16.05 57.62 27.17
CA LEU A 708 17.12 58.57 26.89
C LEU A 708 17.86 58.14 25.63
N ILE A 709 18.21 59.11 24.75
CA ILE A 709 19.04 58.87 23.59
C ILE A 709 20.14 59.91 23.46
N ALA A 710 21.33 59.47 23.15
CA ALA A 710 22.49 60.31 22.86
C ALA A 710 23.26 59.78 21.65
N VAL A 711 23.83 60.69 20.88
CA VAL A 711 24.78 60.40 19.80
C VAL A 711 25.98 61.32 20.01
N ALA A 712 27.17 60.79 19.99
CA ALA A 712 28.39 61.58 20.10
C ALA A 712 28.47 62.59 18.92
N ASN A 713 28.90 63.80 19.20
CA ASN A 713 29.04 64.87 18.22
C ASN A 713 30.40 64.84 17.48
N ALA A 714 31.31 63.97 17.90
CA ALA A 714 32.58 63.73 17.19
C ALA A 714 33.11 62.30 17.50
N PHE A 715 33.91 61.80 16.60
CA PHE A 715 34.65 60.52 16.78
C PHE A 715 35.90 60.49 15.89
N SER A 716 36.87 59.66 16.28
CA SER A 716 38.19 59.58 15.60
C SER A 716 38.55 58.11 15.33
N PRO A 717 38.22 57.55 14.17
CA PRO A 717 38.56 56.15 13.79
C PRO A 717 40.03 56.02 13.41
N ASN A 718 40.91 56.13 14.39
CA ASN A 718 42.39 56.04 14.27
C ASN A 718 42.93 54.65 14.66
N GLY A 719 42.05 53.71 15.20
CA GLY A 719 42.41 52.35 15.55
C GLY A 719 43.01 52.16 16.94
N ASP A 720 42.94 53.19 17.81
CA ASP A 720 43.43 53.15 19.16
C ASP A 720 42.49 52.46 20.20
N GLY A 721 41.30 52.06 19.74
CA GLY A 721 40.26 51.47 20.54
C GLY A 721 39.36 52.45 21.27
N VAL A 722 39.60 53.75 21.15
CA VAL A 722 38.84 54.81 21.82
C VAL A 722 38.13 55.69 20.79
N ASN A 723 36.81 55.75 20.82
CA ASN A 723 35.99 56.54 19.87
C ASN A 723 36.21 56.23 18.39
N ASP A 724 36.63 55.00 18.04
CA ASP A 724 36.82 54.53 16.67
C ASP A 724 35.51 54.40 15.91
N LYS A 725 34.40 54.36 16.61
CA LYS A 725 33.06 54.26 16.00
C LYS A 725 32.07 55.13 16.76
N VAL A 726 31.19 55.75 16.02
CA VAL A 726 30.04 56.42 16.61
C VAL A 726 28.82 55.54 16.78
N TYR A 727 28.28 55.43 17.95
CA TYR A 727 27.17 54.59 18.35
C TYR A 727 25.98 55.45 18.85
N VAL A 728 24.78 54.88 18.77
CA VAL A 728 23.65 55.38 19.50
C VAL A 728 23.78 54.89 20.95
N ARG A 729 23.78 55.81 21.93
CA ARG A 729 23.78 55.53 23.36
C ARG A 729 22.44 55.88 23.94
N GLY A 730 22.04 55.21 25.00
CA GLY A 730 20.80 55.53 25.69
C GLY A 730 20.18 54.36 26.41
N TYR A 731 19.03 54.61 26.96
CA TYR A 731 18.27 53.65 27.79
C TYR A 731 16.86 53.51 27.22
N ALA A 732 16.21 52.41 27.51
CA ALA A 732 14.87 52.03 27.06
C ALA A 732 14.70 51.98 25.52
N ILE A 733 15.75 51.78 24.77
CA ILE A 733 15.67 51.70 23.27
C ILE A 733 15.13 50.33 22.89
N GLY A 734 13.89 50.29 22.36
CA GLY A 734 13.26 49.07 21.83
C GLY A 734 13.59 48.83 20.38
N LYS A 735 13.39 49.83 19.54
CA LYS A 735 13.74 49.81 18.09
C LYS A 735 14.39 51.11 17.70
N MET A 736 15.28 51.12 16.76
CA MET A 736 15.88 52.37 16.24
C MET A 736 16.20 52.24 14.75
N ILE A 737 16.28 53.40 14.11
CA ILE A 737 16.89 53.56 12.78
C ILE A 737 17.82 54.75 12.85
N PHE A 738 19.15 54.50 12.73
CA PHE A 738 20.18 55.50 12.76
C PHE A 738 20.76 55.63 11.37
N ARG A 739 20.68 56.85 10.80
CA ARG A 739 21.19 57.16 9.43
C ARG A 739 22.17 58.34 9.53
N ILE A 740 23.30 58.23 8.77
CA ILE A 740 24.30 59.27 8.67
C ILE A 740 24.46 59.65 7.21
N TYR A 741 24.54 60.93 6.95
CA TYR A 741 24.65 61.53 5.62
C TYR A 741 25.86 62.45 5.49
N ASN A 742 26.52 62.45 4.32
CA ASN A 742 27.58 63.44 4.05
C ASN A 742 26.96 64.80 3.72
N ARG A 743 27.82 65.84 3.54
CA ARG A 743 27.40 67.24 3.20
C ARG A 743 26.52 67.37 1.95
N TRP A 744 26.58 66.33 1.06
CA TRP A 744 25.79 66.31 -0.16
C TRP A 744 24.42 65.60 0.00
N GLY A 745 24.08 65.22 1.23
CA GLY A 745 22.84 64.49 1.53
C GLY A 745 22.87 62.98 1.19
N GLN A 746 24.01 62.45 0.77
CA GLN A 746 24.16 61.02 0.46
C GLN A 746 24.21 60.22 1.75
N LEU A 747 23.42 59.17 1.86
CA LEU A 747 23.41 58.22 2.96
C LEU A 747 24.75 57.44 2.94
N VAL A 748 25.55 57.57 4.01
CA VAL A 748 26.86 56.90 4.12
C VAL A 748 26.87 55.77 5.15
N TYR A 749 25.87 55.76 6.07
CA TYR A 749 25.72 54.70 7.05
C TYR A 749 24.26 54.57 7.52
N GLN A 750 23.82 53.35 7.75
CA GLN A 750 22.53 53.05 8.38
C GLN A 750 22.61 51.79 9.23
N THR A 751 22.03 51.80 10.40
CA THR A 751 21.87 50.64 11.25
C THR A 751 20.54 50.71 12.01
N THR A 752 20.03 49.53 12.38
CA THR A 752 18.90 49.32 13.30
C THR A 752 19.35 48.66 14.60
N ASP A 753 20.65 48.30 14.67
CA ASP A 753 21.26 47.67 15.83
C ASP A 753 22.10 48.68 16.60
N ARG A 754 21.77 48.91 17.88
CA ARG A 754 22.47 49.84 18.79
C ARG A 754 23.95 49.44 19.04
N ASN A 755 24.30 48.17 18.83
CA ASN A 755 25.66 47.66 19.02
C ASN A 755 26.54 47.85 17.79
N GLN A 756 25.98 48.31 16.68
CA GLN A 756 26.70 48.64 15.46
C GLN A 756 26.95 50.14 15.37
N GLY A 757 28.20 50.50 15.25
CA GLY A 757 28.64 51.90 15.10
C GLY A 757 29.30 52.17 13.77
N TRP A 758 29.15 53.38 13.25
CA TRP A 758 29.84 53.81 12.02
C TRP A 758 31.32 54.05 12.30
N ASP A 759 32.20 53.44 11.46
CA ASP A 759 33.68 53.49 11.55
C ASP A 759 34.28 54.55 10.60
N GLY A 760 33.49 55.48 10.11
CA GLY A 760 33.96 56.53 9.19
C GLY A 760 34.23 56.09 7.75
N LYS A 761 33.73 54.89 7.36
CA LYS A 761 33.84 54.37 6.00
C LYS A 761 32.45 54.30 5.30
N TYR A 762 32.50 54.49 3.98
CA TYR A 762 31.37 54.21 3.12
C TYR A 762 31.79 53.20 2.04
N LYS A 763 31.11 52.06 1.97
CA LYS A 763 31.50 50.94 1.07
C LYS A 763 32.99 50.56 1.17
N GLY A 764 33.54 50.56 2.37
CA GLY A 764 34.93 50.21 2.63
C GLY A 764 35.94 51.37 2.41
N VAL A 765 35.51 52.51 1.87
CA VAL A 765 36.37 53.67 1.58
C VAL A 765 36.27 54.68 2.73
N LEU A 766 37.42 55.11 3.25
CA LEU A 766 37.53 56.16 4.26
C LEU A 766 36.85 57.44 3.78
N GLN A 767 35.98 58.00 4.61
CA GLN A 767 35.31 59.26 4.31
C GLN A 767 36.20 60.46 4.78
N PRO A 768 36.07 61.63 4.14
CA PRO A 768 36.83 62.82 4.51
C PRO A 768 36.55 63.27 5.96
N MET A 769 37.54 63.96 6.60
CA MET A 769 37.26 64.71 7.82
C MET A 769 36.29 65.85 7.53
N ASP A 770 35.12 65.77 8.09
CA ASP A 770 34.03 66.71 7.83
C ASP A 770 32.90 66.56 8.88
N ALA A 771 31.91 67.40 8.84
CA ALA A 771 30.68 67.25 9.62
C ALA A 771 29.65 66.46 8.79
N TYR A 772 29.12 65.34 9.39
CA TYR A 772 28.13 64.42 8.82
C TYR A 772 26.79 64.62 9.53
N ALA A 773 25.74 64.89 8.79
CA ALA A 773 24.40 64.97 9.38
C ALA A 773 23.85 63.62 9.77
N TYR A 774 23.14 63.51 10.83
CA TYR A 774 22.46 62.27 11.20
C TYR A 774 20.98 62.48 11.49
N THR A 775 20.22 61.38 11.25
CA THR A 775 18.84 61.22 11.78
C THR A 775 18.75 59.96 12.58
N LEU A 776 18.13 60.01 13.74
CA LEU A 776 17.89 58.90 14.63
C LEU A 776 16.39 58.90 14.94
N GLU A 777 15.74 57.83 14.59
CA GLU A 777 14.38 57.52 14.94
C GLU A 777 14.42 56.38 15.96
N VAL A 778 13.75 56.53 17.09
CA VAL A 778 13.71 55.53 18.15
C VAL A 778 12.27 55.29 18.58
N GLU A 779 11.92 54.05 18.83
CA GLU A 779 10.75 53.61 19.57
C GLU A 779 11.29 52.98 20.88
N PHE A 780 10.92 53.52 21.98
CA PHE A 780 11.36 53.07 23.30
C PHE A 780 10.57 51.84 23.76
N THR A 781 11.02 51.15 24.79
CA THR A 781 10.39 49.93 25.34
C THR A 781 9.00 50.22 25.97
N ASP A 782 8.71 51.45 26.34
CA ASP A 782 7.39 51.90 26.78
C ASP A 782 6.43 52.29 25.63
N GLY A 783 6.87 52.12 24.35
CA GLY A 783 6.10 52.48 23.15
C GLY A 783 6.17 53.97 22.76
N SER A 784 6.79 54.81 23.54
CA SER A 784 7.01 56.24 23.19
C SER A 784 8.03 56.34 22.03
N LYS A 785 7.97 57.43 21.27
CA LYS A 785 8.81 57.65 20.11
C LYS A 785 9.57 58.97 20.21
N ALA A 786 10.82 58.94 19.77
CA ALA A 786 11.65 60.12 19.68
C ALA A 786 12.40 60.15 18.36
N THR A 787 12.63 61.38 17.86
CA THR A 787 13.49 61.62 16.69
C THR A 787 14.53 62.61 17.10
N LYS A 788 15.82 62.31 16.82
CA LYS A 788 16.94 63.22 17.04
C LYS A 788 17.67 63.46 15.72
N LYS A 789 18.02 64.70 15.48
CA LYS A 789 18.87 65.11 14.33
C LYS A 789 20.04 65.91 14.84
N GLY A 790 21.14 65.86 14.18
CA GLY A 790 22.32 66.60 14.53
C GLY A 790 23.45 66.33 13.55
N ASP A 791 24.64 66.71 13.94
CA ASP A 791 25.84 66.49 13.21
C ASP A 791 26.89 65.70 14.03
N ILE A 792 27.75 65.03 13.33
CA ILE A 792 28.87 64.25 13.87
C ILE A 792 30.14 64.68 13.10
N THR A 793 31.10 65.18 13.82
CA THR A 793 32.40 65.54 13.21
C THR A 793 33.30 64.28 13.18
N LEU A 794 33.75 63.91 11.98
CA LEU A 794 34.73 62.87 11.77
C LEU A 794 36.13 63.52 11.89
N LEU A 795 36.88 63.10 12.88
CA LEU A 795 38.26 63.51 13.12
C LEU A 795 39.21 62.34 12.79
N ARG A 796 40.51 62.60 12.64
CA ARG A 796 41.56 61.56 12.51
C ARG A 796 42.79 61.97 13.22
#